data_fca2e3d308e021b853729441005ed894
#
_entry.id   fca2e3d308e021b853729441005ed894
#
_cell.length_a   1.000
_cell.length_b   1.000
_cell.length_c   1.000
_cell.angle_alpha   90.00
_cell.angle_beta   90.00
_cell.angle_gamma   90.00
#
_symmetry.space_group_name_H-M   'P 1'
#
loop_
_entity.id
_entity.type
_entity.pdbx_description
1 polymer ?
#
loop_
_entity_poly.entity_id
_entity_poly.type
_entity_poly.pdbx_seq_one_letter_code
_entity_poly.pdbx_strand_id
1 'polypeptide(L)'
;MKHFTKSKKHLFEEFETSSTGLIEEEVVARRKKYGENKFVEKEKDGLIKIFFNQFKDSLVIILLIAAVISFFSGNKESALVIVLVLILNSILGAYQTIKAQKSLDSLKKMSSPKCKVIRDHEQLEVDSVELVPGDIVIVEAGDIVPADGRIIENFSLLVNENSLTGESNSIEKTDEVLGYEDLALGDQVNMVFSGSLVNYGRAKILVTETGMSTQLGKIATLLDQTEENVTPLQKSLDIFGKRLTLGIVVLCVLIFGIYVYHGNTVLNSLLLAVALAVAAIPESLNPIITIVLSMETEKLSKENAIVKELKSIEALGSISVICSDKTGTLTQNKMTVKKIFINGKLDNEYSLDKNKKIDKLLLDSFILCTDATDTIGDPTETALIHLTQKYDMSFRDERKDSKRISEIPFDSVRKLMTVLYETKNGKHIIFTKGAFDSLVTRFKYYLDENGNVQNVNEEFIKKIEKVNNELAEEGLRVLTFAYKYIDGEKELSNEDENDYIFHALVGMIDPPREESKLAVQECIRGGIKPVMITGDHKITARTIAKNIGIFREGDIALEGVELEKMTDEELEKNVANISVYARVSPEHKIRIVNAWQKLGKIVAMTGDGVNDAPALKKANIGIAMGITGTEVSKNAASMILADDNFSTIVKAIITGRNVYRNIKNAIGFLLSGNTAAILAVLYSSLANLPVIFSAVQLLFINLLTDSLPSIAVGVEPKNEDILDEKPRDPNEAILTKRFSAKLLIEGILIAIFIIIAFYIGLKDSALKGSTMAFATLCLARLFHGIDYRGQRNVFAIGFFKNKFSLIAFALGFILLNAVLLCPPLYNMFGITKLETANFIQIYVLSLIPTVLIQIYKAIKYR
;
A
#
# COMPACT_ATOMS: atom_id res chain seq x y z
N MET A 1 -35.08 26.60 10.19
CA MET A 1 -33.95 27.45 10.67
C MET A 1 -32.67 26.68 10.39
N LYS A 2 -31.66 27.36 9.85
CA LYS A 2 -30.36 26.73 9.54
C LYS A 2 -29.56 26.52 10.86
N HIS A 3 -28.75 25.46 10.97
CA HIS A 3 -28.09 25.05 12.23
C HIS A 3 -27.11 26.12 12.78
N PHE A 4 -26.52 26.95 11.92
CA PHE A 4 -25.60 28.00 12.33
C PHE A 4 -26.28 29.19 13.07
N THR A 5 -27.62 29.34 12.98
CA THR A 5 -28.38 30.40 13.68
C THR A 5 -28.94 29.93 15.02
N LYS A 6 -28.73 28.63 15.39
CA LYS A 6 -29.30 28.03 16.60
C LYS A 6 -28.31 28.03 17.75
N SER A 7 -28.83 28.23 18.98
CA SER A 7 -28.04 28.09 20.20
C SER A 7 -27.67 26.62 20.48
N LYS A 8 -26.58 26.38 21.21
CA LYS A 8 -26.15 25.03 21.63
C LYS A 8 -27.27 24.25 22.31
N LYS A 9 -28.03 24.89 23.19
CA LYS A 9 -29.16 24.25 23.90
C LYS A 9 -30.25 23.81 22.95
N HIS A 10 -30.62 24.64 21.98
CA HIS A 10 -31.66 24.32 20.99
C HIS A 10 -31.21 23.19 20.05
N LEU A 11 -29.91 23.10 19.70
CA LEU A 11 -29.36 22.00 18.92
C LEU A 11 -29.37 20.68 19.69
N PHE A 12 -29.02 20.68 20.98
CA PHE A 12 -29.12 19.49 21.80
C PHE A 12 -30.56 18.98 21.95
N GLU A 13 -31.52 19.87 22.08
CA GLU A 13 -32.96 19.54 22.10
C GLU A 13 -33.42 19.00 20.74
N GLU A 14 -33.03 19.62 19.63
CA GLU A 14 -33.44 19.23 18.28
C GLU A 14 -32.87 17.85 17.87
N PHE A 15 -31.62 17.58 18.23
CA PHE A 15 -30.96 16.31 17.92
C PHE A 15 -31.13 15.29 19.06
N GLU A 16 -31.93 15.58 20.08
CA GLU A 16 -32.18 14.69 21.22
C GLU A 16 -30.86 14.08 21.75
N THR A 17 -29.87 14.95 22.02
CA THR A 17 -28.52 14.57 22.48
C THR A 17 -28.03 15.48 23.58
N SER A 18 -26.85 15.21 24.09
CA SER A 18 -26.24 16.01 25.16
C SER A 18 -24.71 16.16 24.95
N SER A 19 -24.05 16.98 25.77
CA SER A 19 -22.57 17.09 25.76
C SER A 19 -21.84 15.79 26.08
N THR A 20 -22.55 14.79 26.65
CA THR A 20 -22.03 13.47 27.00
C THR A 20 -22.22 12.42 25.87
N GLY A 21 -22.84 12.84 24.75
CA GLY A 21 -23.07 12.03 23.58
C GLY A 21 -24.32 11.15 23.65
N LEU A 22 -24.50 10.36 22.59
CA LEU A 22 -25.60 9.40 22.43
C LEU A 22 -25.26 8.09 23.14
N ILE A 23 -26.28 7.33 23.55
CA ILE A 23 -26.13 5.95 23.99
C ILE A 23 -26.16 5.00 22.78
N GLU A 24 -25.57 3.82 22.90
CA GLU A 24 -25.40 2.88 21.76
C GLU A 24 -26.72 2.45 21.13
N GLU A 25 -27.79 2.29 21.92
CA GLU A 25 -29.13 1.95 21.42
C GLU A 25 -29.69 3.02 20.48
N GLU A 26 -29.48 4.31 20.81
CA GLU A 26 -29.89 5.44 19.98
C GLU A 26 -29.06 5.51 18.69
N VAL A 27 -27.75 5.26 18.76
CA VAL A 27 -26.87 5.20 17.60
C VAL A 27 -27.36 4.16 16.60
N VAL A 28 -27.70 2.95 17.07
CA VAL A 28 -28.23 1.88 16.22
C VAL A 28 -29.57 2.26 15.60
N ALA A 29 -30.47 2.90 16.36
CA ALA A 29 -31.74 3.38 15.86
C ALA A 29 -31.59 4.47 14.80
N ARG A 30 -30.69 5.43 15.04
CA ARG A 30 -30.39 6.53 14.11
C ARG A 30 -29.71 6.03 12.84
N ARG A 31 -28.78 5.06 12.95
CA ARG A 31 -28.16 4.42 11.79
C ARG A 31 -29.18 3.73 10.89
N LYS A 32 -30.22 3.12 11.45
CA LYS A 32 -31.34 2.58 10.66
C LYS A 32 -32.19 3.66 9.99
N LYS A 33 -32.34 4.83 10.63
CA LYS A 33 -33.15 5.95 10.13
C LYS A 33 -32.44 6.79 9.07
N TYR A 34 -31.18 7.15 9.32
CA TYR A 34 -30.41 8.09 8.49
C TYR A 34 -29.44 7.39 7.54
N GLY A 35 -29.18 6.09 7.72
CA GLY A 35 -28.19 5.33 7.00
C GLY A 35 -26.77 5.49 7.56
N GLU A 36 -25.79 4.90 6.87
CA GLU A 36 -24.38 5.00 7.18
C GLU A 36 -23.81 6.32 6.63
N ASN A 37 -22.81 6.91 7.31
CA ASN A 37 -22.11 8.10 6.85
C ASN A 37 -21.15 7.75 5.69
N LYS A 38 -21.70 7.49 4.52
CA LYS A 38 -20.97 7.19 3.29
C LYS A 38 -21.66 7.80 2.07
N PHE A 39 -20.91 8.07 1.03
CA PHE A 39 -21.48 8.44 -0.25
C PHE A 39 -22.10 7.21 -0.91
N VAL A 40 -23.24 7.42 -1.61
CA VAL A 40 -23.90 6.34 -2.34
C VAL A 40 -23.00 5.91 -3.49
N GLU A 41 -22.49 4.70 -3.42
CA GLU A 41 -21.86 4.08 -4.58
C GLU A 41 -22.94 3.61 -5.55
N LYS A 42 -22.62 3.62 -6.88
CA LYS A 42 -23.51 3.02 -7.89
C LYS A 42 -23.94 1.62 -7.42
N GLU A 43 -25.24 1.37 -7.50
CA GLU A 43 -25.77 0.02 -7.26
C GLU A 43 -25.00 -1.00 -8.08
N LYS A 44 -24.43 -1.97 -7.40
CA LYS A 44 -23.68 -3.04 -8.04
C LYS A 44 -24.61 -3.84 -8.92
N ASP A 45 -24.13 -4.16 -10.11
CA ASP A 45 -24.86 -5.01 -11.01
C ASP A 45 -25.14 -6.36 -10.32
N GLY A 46 -26.42 -6.70 -10.21
CA GLY A 46 -26.85 -8.00 -9.64
C GLY A 46 -26.33 -9.17 -10.50
N LEU A 47 -26.22 -10.35 -9.90
CA LEU A 47 -25.74 -11.60 -10.52
C LEU A 47 -26.34 -11.83 -11.92
N ILE A 48 -27.65 -11.64 -12.05
CA ILE A 48 -28.40 -11.83 -13.29
C ILE A 48 -27.97 -10.80 -14.35
N LYS A 49 -27.78 -9.54 -13.96
CA LYS A 49 -27.35 -8.48 -14.89
C LYS A 49 -25.92 -8.70 -15.36
N ILE A 50 -25.00 -9.12 -14.47
CA ILE A 50 -23.62 -9.45 -14.82
C ILE A 50 -23.59 -10.62 -15.79
N PHE A 51 -24.41 -11.67 -15.56
CA PHE A 51 -24.51 -12.81 -16.47
C PHE A 51 -25.01 -12.36 -17.87
N PHE A 52 -26.09 -11.60 -17.96
CA PHE A 52 -26.60 -11.13 -19.25
C PHE A 52 -25.68 -10.11 -19.94
N ASN A 53 -24.91 -9.35 -19.20
CA ASN A 53 -23.91 -8.45 -19.79
C ASN A 53 -22.80 -9.21 -20.53
N GLN A 54 -22.49 -10.47 -20.17
CA GLN A 54 -21.56 -11.32 -20.92
C GLN A 54 -22.05 -11.54 -22.37
N PHE A 55 -23.38 -11.58 -22.60
CA PHE A 55 -23.93 -11.77 -23.92
C PHE A 55 -23.92 -10.53 -24.82
N LYS A 56 -23.51 -9.37 -24.28
CA LYS A 56 -23.32 -8.14 -25.06
C LYS A 56 -21.95 -8.07 -25.74
N ASP A 57 -21.04 -9.00 -25.38
CA ASP A 57 -19.75 -9.11 -26.04
C ASP A 57 -19.92 -9.42 -27.51
N SER A 58 -19.20 -8.71 -28.37
CA SER A 58 -19.29 -8.84 -29.83
C SER A 58 -19.00 -10.27 -30.31
N LEU A 59 -18.09 -10.97 -29.62
CA LEU A 59 -17.72 -12.34 -29.98
C LEU A 59 -18.82 -13.33 -29.58
N VAL A 60 -19.46 -13.14 -28.45
CA VAL A 60 -20.59 -13.95 -28.01
C VAL A 60 -21.78 -13.77 -28.96
N ILE A 61 -22.03 -12.53 -29.43
CA ILE A 61 -23.06 -12.24 -30.43
C ILE A 61 -22.76 -13.00 -31.75
N ILE A 62 -21.51 -12.95 -32.23
CA ILE A 62 -21.11 -13.69 -33.45
C ILE A 62 -21.32 -15.20 -33.27
N LEU A 63 -20.98 -15.78 -32.12
CA LEU A 63 -21.22 -17.17 -31.83
C LEU A 63 -22.70 -17.53 -31.71
N LEU A 64 -23.53 -16.67 -31.17
CA LEU A 64 -24.98 -16.83 -31.16
C LEU A 64 -25.53 -16.86 -32.58
N ILE A 65 -25.07 -15.96 -33.44
CA ILE A 65 -25.42 -15.96 -34.88
C ILE A 65 -24.96 -17.27 -35.52
N ALA A 66 -23.73 -17.72 -35.27
CA ALA A 66 -23.21 -19.00 -35.77
C ALA A 66 -24.05 -20.19 -35.28
N ALA A 67 -24.48 -20.20 -34.01
CA ALA A 67 -25.36 -21.22 -33.48
C ALA A 67 -26.73 -21.25 -34.19
N VAL A 68 -27.34 -20.09 -34.45
CA VAL A 68 -28.59 -19.98 -35.18
C VAL A 68 -28.43 -20.46 -36.60
N ILE A 69 -27.38 -20.07 -37.32
CA ILE A 69 -27.09 -20.53 -38.66
C ILE A 69 -26.90 -22.04 -38.68
N SER A 70 -26.12 -22.60 -37.73
CA SER A 70 -25.87 -24.05 -37.58
C SER A 70 -27.19 -24.82 -37.38
N PHE A 71 -28.09 -24.30 -36.54
CA PHE A 71 -29.38 -24.88 -36.26
C PHE A 71 -30.24 -24.99 -37.54
N PHE A 72 -30.36 -23.90 -38.29
CA PHE A 72 -31.14 -23.86 -39.54
C PHE A 72 -30.47 -24.64 -40.68
N SER A 73 -29.16 -24.86 -40.64
CA SER A 73 -28.42 -25.71 -41.61
C SER A 73 -28.53 -27.19 -41.31
N GLY A 74 -29.30 -27.63 -40.32
CA GLY A 74 -29.53 -29.02 -39.98
C GLY A 74 -28.58 -29.59 -38.93
N ASN A 75 -27.54 -28.88 -38.51
CA ASN A 75 -26.55 -29.29 -37.50
C ASN A 75 -27.00 -28.93 -36.07
N LYS A 76 -28.15 -29.47 -35.66
CA LYS A 76 -28.78 -29.13 -34.35
C LYS A 76 -27.90 -29.45 -33.16
N GLU A 77 -27.13 -30.55 -33.21
CA GLU A 77 -26.21 -30.95 -32.15
C GLU A 77 -25.09 -29.95 -31.96
N SER A 78 -24.47 -29.49 -33.04
CA SER A 78 -23.43 -28.46 -32.98
C SER A 78 -23.97 -27.11 -32.45
N ALA A 79 -25.17 -26.71 -32.85
CA ALA A 79 -25.81 -25.50 -32.36
C ALA A 79 -26.07 -25.57 -30.84
N LEU A 80 -26.60 -26.73 -30.35
CA LEU A 80 -26.84 -26.92 -28.92
C LEU A 80 -25.55 -26.82 -28.10
N VAL A 81 -24.47 -27.41 -28.62
CA VAL A 81 -23.16 -27.35 -27.90
C VAL A 81 -22.60 -25.96 -27.87
N ILE A 82 -22.65 -25.18 -28.95
CA ILE A 82 -22.22 -23.80 -28.95
C ILE A 82 -22.96 -23.01 -27.87
N VAL A 83 -24.29 -23.15 -27.79
CA VAL A 83 -25.12 -22.47 -26.77
C VAL A 83 -24.73 -22.95 -25.36
N LEU A 84 -24.54 -24.25 -25.12
CA LEU A 84 -24.13 -24.79 -23.82
C LEU A 84 -22.77 -24.23 -23.38
N VAL A 85 -21.80 -24.20 -24.26
CA VAL A 85 -20.46 -23.65 -23.94
C VAL A 85 -20.52 -22.15 -23.69
N LEU A 86 -21.34 -21.39 -24.44
CA LEU A 86 -21.56 -19.98 -24.18
C LEU A 86 -22.18 -19.74 -22.79
N ILE A 87 -23.16 -20.54 -22.40
CA ILE A 87 -23.76 -20.48 -21.06
C ILE A 87 -22.71 -20.77 -19.99
N LEU A 88 -21.91 -21.82 -20.14
CA LEU A 88 -20.83 -22.18 -19.20
C LEU A 88 -19.77 -21.06 -19.10
N ASN A 89 -19.32 -20.51 -20.22
CA ASN A 89 -18.39 -19.39 -20.24
C ASN A 89 -18.99 -18.15 -19.55
N SER A 90 -20.26 -17.84 -19.81
CA SER A 90 -20.94 -16.70 -19.20
C SER A 90 -21.11 -16.86 -17.68
N ILE A 91 -21.40 -18.09 -17.19
CA ILE A 91 -21.42 -18.39 -15.75
C ILE A 91 -20.02 -18.18 -15.14
N LEU A 92 -18.99 -18.69 -15.79
CA LEU A 92 -17.62 -18.59 -15.32
C LEU A 92 -17.15 -17.13 -15.30
N GLY A 93 -17.40 -16.38 -16.37
CA GLY A 93 -17.11 -14.95 -16.46
C GLY A 93 -17.84 -14.13 -15.41
N ALA A 94 -19.12 -14.42 -15.17
CA ALA A 94 -19.89 -13.79 -14.09
C ALA A 94 -19.30 -14.09 -12.71
N TYR A 95 -18.94 -15.35 -12.43
CA TYR A 95 -18.28 -15.75 -11.18
C TYR A 95 -16.95 -15.02 -10.95
N GLN A 96 -16.11 -14.92 -11.99
CA GLN A 96 -14.84 -14.21 -11.94
C GLN A 96 -15.04 -12.72 -11.63
N THR A 97 -16.00 -12.07 -12.31
CA THR A 97 -16.35 -10.65 -12.08
C THR A 97 -16.81 -10.40 -10.65
N ILE A 98 -17.69 -11.26 -10.13
CA ILE A 98 -18.21 -11.15 -8.75
C ILE A 98 -17.10 -11.33 -7.73
N LYS A 99 -16.22 -12.32 -7.94
CA LYS A 99 -15.09 -12.57 -7.04
C LYS A 99 -14.14 -11.37 -7.01
N ALA A 100 -13.85 -10.77 -8.17
CA ALA A 100 -13.04 -9.55 -8.28
C ALA A 100 -13.69 -8.38 -7.56
N GLN A 101 -14.99 -8.15 -7.75
CA GLN A 101 -15.74 -7.09 -7.05
C GLN A 101 -15.74 -7.26 -5.53
N LYS A 102 -16.01 -8.48 -5.03
CA LYS A 102 -15.99 -8.75 -3.57
C LYS A 102 -14.63 -8.47 -2.93
N SER A 103 -13.56 -8.78 -3.61
CA SER A 103 -12.21 -8.52 -3.10
C SER A 103 -11.92 -7.02 -3.06
N LEU A 104 -12.36 -6.24 -4.06
CA LEU A 104 -12.28 -4.78 -4.06
C LEU A 104 -13.06 -4.16 -2.91
N ASP A 105 -14.26 -4.67 -2.62
CA ASP A 105 -15.08 -4.20 -1.51
C ASP A 105 -14.42 -4.41 -0.14
N SER A 106 -13.77 -5.55 0.03
CA SER A 106 -13.03 -5.85 1.26
C SER A 106 -11.89 -4.86 1.48
N LEU A 107 -11.19 -4.45 0.41
CA LEU A 107 -10.12 -3.45 0.48
C LEU A 107 -10.64 -2.06 0.88
N LYS A 108 -11.76 -1.62 0.30
CA LYS A 108 -12.37 -0.32 0.64
C LYS A 108 -12.74 -0.26 2.13
N LYS A 109 -13.28 -1.33 2.70
CA LYS A 109 -13.61 -1.41 4.13
C LYS A 109 -12.41 -1.31 5.05
N MET A 110 -11.24 -1.81 4.64
CA MET A 110 -10.01 -1.77 5.44
C MET A 110 -9.36 -0.37 5.47
N SER A 111 -9.78 0.54 4.60
CA SER A 111 -9.26 1.90 4.46
C SER A 111 -10.21 2.98 5.00
N SER A 112 -11.23 2.63 5.78
CA SER A 112 -12.18 3.59 6.35
C SER A 112 -11.49 4.50 7.36
N PRO A 113 -11.64 5.86 7.25
CA PRO A 113 -11.09 6.78 8.22
C PRO A 113 -11.74 6.58 9.59
N LYS A 114 -10.96 6.75 10.66
CA LYS A 114 -11.45 6.71 12.03
C LYS A 114 -11.66 8.12 12.57
N CYS A 115 -12.51 8.25 13.57
CA CYS A 115 -12.76 9.51 14.25
C CYS A 115 -13.03 9.29 15.75
N LYS A 116 -12.75 10.32 16.55
CA LYS A 116 -12.97 10.31 18.01
C LYS A 116 -14.37 10.85 18.30
N VAL A 117 -15.19 10.05 18.98
CA VAL A 117 -16.55 10.42 19.36
C VAL A 117 -16.72 10.36 20.88
N ILE A 118 -17.65 11.14 21.42
CA ILE A 118 -18.11 11.01 22.78
C ILE A 118 -19.47 10.29 22.72
N ARG A 119 -19.56 9.11 23.33
CA ARG A 119 -20.77 8.33 23.48
C ARG A 119 -20.81 7.76 24.90
N ASP A 120 -21.97 7.75 25.50
CA ASP A 120 -22.20 7.21 26.85
C ASP A 120 -21.19 7.71 27.90
N HIS A 121 -20.86 9.03 27.89
CA HIS A 121 -19.87 9.69 28.73
C HIS A 121 -18.39 9.30 28.46
N GLU A 122 -18.10 8.41 27.51
CA GLU A 122 -16.74 7.96 27.19
C GLU A 122 -16.29 8.44 25.80
N GLN A 123 -15.00 8.71 25.69
CA GLN A 123 -14.36 9.01 24.41
C GLN A 123 -13.98 7.69 23.74
N LEU A 124 -14.53 7.45 22.57
CA LEU A 124 -14.30 6.23 21.77
C LEU A 124 -13.74 6.56 20.41
N GLU A 125 -12.97 5.68 19.83
CA GLU A 125 -12.53 5.75 18.44
C GLU A 125 -13.40 4.80 17.60
N VAL A 126 -14.12 5.37 16.61
CA VAL A 126 -15.04 4.63 15.73
C VAL A 126 -14.71 4.87 14.27
N ASP A 127 -15.16 3.97 13.39
CA ASP A 127 -15.08 4.22 11.96
C ASP A 127 -16.00 5.39 11.58
N SER A 128 -15.53 6.32 10.76
CA SER A 128 -16.32 7.51 10.36
C SER A 128 -17.65 7.15 9.68
N VAL A 129 -17.73 5.97 9.07
CA VAL A 129 -18.96 5.42 8.46
C VAL A 129 -20.07 5.17 9.50
N GLU A 130 -19.72 5.01 10.77
CA GLU A 130 -20.64 4.73 11.85
C GLU A 130 -21.27 5.97 12.49
N LEU A 131 -20.84 7.18 12.07
CA LEU A 131 -21.38 8.43 12.57
C LEU A 131 -22.85 8.61 12.20
N VAL A 132 -23.59 9.18 13.12
CA VAL A 132 -25.00 9.53 12.95
C VAL A 132 -25.26 10.98 13.35
N PRO A 133 -26.28 11.65 12.81
CA PRO A 133 -26.71 12.96 13.30
C PRO A 133 -27.01 12.93 14.80
N GLY A 134 -26.39 13.87 15.55
CA GLY A 134 -26.45 13.95 17.01
C GLY A 134 -25.23 13.40 17.75
N ASP A 135 -24.27 12.74 17.06
CA ASP A 135 -23.00 12.37 17.64
C ASP A 135 -22.16 13.61 18.00
N ILE A 136 -21.38 13.52 19.07
CA ILE A 136 -20.37 14.53 19.44
C ILE A 136 -19.00 14.03 18.99
N VAL A 137 -18.41 14.71 18.01
CA VAL A 137 -17.08 14.35 17.46
C VAL A 137 -16.04 15.34 17.97
N ILE A 138 -14.86 14.83 18.32
CA ILE A 138 -13.68 15.63 18.64
C ILE A 138 -12.80 15.66 17.40
N VAL A 139 -12.44 16.90 16.97
CA VAL A 139 -11.50 17.11 15.87
C VAL A 139 -10.29 17.88 16.37
N GLU A 140 -9.11 17.50 15.89
CA GLU A 140 -7.82 18.08 16.27
C GLU A 140 -6.99 18.38 15.02
N ALA A 141 -5.93 19.18 15.18
CA ALA A 141 -5.03 19.50 14.07
C ALA A 141 -4.49 18.23 13.39
N GLY A 142 -4.66 18.15 12.07
CA GLY A 142 -4.32 16.97 11.26
C GLY A 142 -5.48 16.02 10.95
N ASP A 143 -6.65 16.26 11.57
CA ASP A 143 -7.86 15.49 11.26
C ASP A 143 -8.58 16.04 10.03
N ILE A 144 -9.29 15.15 9.35
CA ILE A 144 -10.31 15.54 8.36
C ILE A 144 -11.67 15.47 9.05
N VAL A 145 -12.45 16.52 8.89
CA VAL A 145 -13.82 16.60 9.40
C VAL A 145 -14.65 15.46 8.77
N PRO A 146 -15.18 14.51 9.57
CA PRO A 146 -15.78 13.30 9.04
C PRO A 146 -17.24 13.45 8.59
N ALA A 147 -17.92 14.51 9.02
CA ALA A 147 -19.33 14.82 8.72
C ALA A 147 -19.58 16.31 8.87
N ASP A 148 -20.69 16.84 8.33
CA ASP A 148 -21.05 18.24 8.58
C ASP A 148 -21.52 18.40 10.04
N GLY A 149 -21.05 19.45 10.70
CA GLY A 149 -21.33 19.65 12.11
C GLY A 149 -21.29 21.10 12.57
N ARG A 150 -21.97 21.36 13.69
CA ARG A 150 -21.99 22.62 14.41
C ARG A 150 -20.98 22.59 15.56
N ILE A 151 -20.09 23.58 15.61
CA ILE A 151 -19.09 23.69 16.69
C ILE A 151 -19.81 24.00 18.00
N ILE A 152 -19.59 23.19 19.03
CA ILE A 152 -20.14 23.36 20.37
C ILE A 152 -19.09 23.82 21.39
N GLU A 153 -17.82 23.45 21.19
CA GLU A 153 -16.69 23.98 21.96
C GLU A 153 -15.53 24.25 20.98
N ASN A 154 -14.91 25.40 21.08
CA ASN A 154 -13.83 25.85 20.20
C ASN A 154 -12.55 26.18 21.00
N PHE A 155 -11.42 25.62 20.53
CA PHE A 155 -10.09 25.94 21.07
C PHE A 155 -9.17 26.32 19.90
N SER A 156 -9.30 27.57 19.44
CA SER A 156 -8.51 28.18 18.35
C SER A 156 -8.51 27.32 17.06
N LEU A 157 -9.68 26.82 16.66
CA LEU A 157 -9.80 25.95 15.50
C LEU A 157 -9.61 26.73 14.19
N LEU A 158 -8.65 26.30 13.36
CA LEU A 158 -8.44 26.78 11.99
C LEU A 158 -8.70 25.63 11.01
N VAL A 159 -9.64 25.82 10.09
CA VAL A 159 -10.06 24.79 9.13
C VAL A 159 -9.83 25.26 7.70
N ASN A 160 -9.23 24.41 6.89
CA ASN A 160 -9.09 24.62 5.45
C ASN A 160 -10.29 23.97 4.72
N GLU A 161 -11.12 24.80 4.10
CA GLU A 161 -12.33 24.42 3.39
C GLU A 161 -12.19 24.56 1.86
N ASN A 162 -10.96 24.56 1.34
CA ASN A 162 -10.65 24.73 -0.08
C ASN A 162 -11.44 23.75 -1.01
N SER A 163 -11.66 22.53 -0.56
CA SER A 163 -12.45 21.54 -1.31
C SER A 163 -13.90 21.93 -1.56
N LEU A 164 -14.45 22.85 -0.75
CA LEU A 164 -15.84 23.29 -0.82
C LEU A 164 -15.97 24.74 -1.29
N THR A 165 -15.08 25.63 -0.85
CA THR A 165 -15.15 27.07 -1.14
C THR A 165 -14.24 27.48 -2.28
N GLY A 166 -13.21 26.67 -2.61
CA GLY A 166 -12.16 27.01 -3.59
C GLY A 166 -11.10 27.98 -3.05
N GLU A 167 -11.22 28.46 -1.79
CA GLU A 167 -10.27 29.36 -1.17
C GLU A 167 -9.20 28.61 -0.40
N SER A 168 -7.92 28.93 -0.62
CA SER A 168 -6.79 28.21 -0.04
C SER A 168 -6.47 28.60 1.42
N ASN A 169 -7.03 29.72 1.90
CA ASN A 169 -6.77 30.21 3.25
C ASN A 169 -7.58 29.44 4.28
N SER A 170 -6.95 29.15 5.43
CA SER A 170 -7.65 28.55 6.56
C SER A 170 -8.57 29.59 7.22
N ILE A 171 -9.77 29.15 7.56
CA ILE A 171 -10.81 29.96 8.19
C ILE A 171 -10.76 29.73 9.70
N GLU A 172 -10.66 30.82 10.45
CA GLU A 172 -10.80 30.77 11.91
C GLU A 172 -12.25 30.51 12.28
N LYS A 173 -12.48 29.50 13.09
CA LYS A 173 -13.82 29.05 13.49
C LYS A 173 -14.20 29.57 14.87
N THR A 174 -15.51 29.69 15.11
CA THR A 174 -16.08 30.13 16.40
C THR A 174 -17.19 29.16 16.83
N ASP A 175 -17.53 29.17 18.11
CA ASP A 175 -18.71 28.49 18.65
C ASP A 175 -19.90 29.43 18.92
N GLU A 176 -19.80 30.71 18.57
CA GLU A 176 -20.87 31.71 18.72
C GLU A 176 -22.03 31.48 17.72
N VAL A 177 -23.18 32.02 18.07
CA VAL A 177 -24.38 31.97 17.19
C VAL A 177 -24.30 33.08 16.15
N LEU A 178 -24.49 32.74 14.88
CA LEU A 178 -24.50 33.72 13.80
C LEU A 178 -25.89 34.28 13.60
N GLY A 179 -25.99 35.61 13.58
CA GLY A 179 -27.27 36.34 13.56
C GLY A 179 -27.92 36.51 12.17
N TYR A 180 -27.35 35.96 11.10
CA TYR A 180 -27.81 36.14 9.74
C TYR A 180 -28.48 34.86 9.22
N GLU A 181 -29.62 34.99 8.49
CA GLU A 181 -30.37 33.84 8.00
C GLU A 181 -29.83 33.28 6.66
N ASP A 182 -29.03 34.04 5.90
CA ASP A 182 -28.52 33.66 4.62
C ASP A 182 -27.02 33.99 4.49
N LEU A 183 -26.18 32.97 4.72
CA LEU A 183 -24.73 33.06 4.64
C LEU A 183 -24.19 32.07 3.62
N ALA A 184 -23.20 32.48 2.84
CA ALA A 184 -22.43 31.56 2.00
C ALA A 184 -21.71 30.50 2.87
N LEU A 185 -21.34 29.36 2.29
CA LEU A 185 -20.71 28.28 3.04
C LEU A 185 -19.44 28.74 3.79
N GLY A 186 -18.57 29.50 3.14
CA GLY A 186 -17.34 30.02 3.73
C GLY A 186 -17.56 30.99 4.89
N ASP A 187 -18.73 31.67 4.95
CA ASP A 187 -19.07 32.64 6.00
C ASP A 187 -19.71 31.97 7.23
N GLN A 188 -20.06 30.68 7.14
CA GLN A 188 -20.61 29.91 8.24
C GLN A 188 -19.49 29.46 9.22
N VAL A 189 -18.83 30.42 9.85
CA VAL A 189 -17.64 30.22 10.68
C VAL A 189 -17.88 29.40 11.95
N ASN A 190 -19.13 29.11 12.29
CA ASN A 190 -19.48 28.24 13.42
C ASN A 190 -19.90 26.81 12.98
N MET A 191 -19.80 26.51 11.70
CA MET A 191 -19.99 25.18 11.12
C MET A 191 -18.65 24.62 10.64
N VAL A 192 -18.57 23.30 10.56
CA VAL A 192 -17.50 22.57 9.86
C VAL A 192 -18.14 21.59 8.89
N PHE A 193 -17.46 21.34 7.80
CA PHE A 193 -17.99 20.54 6.69
C PHE A 193 -17.14 19.33 6.40
N SER A 194 -17.79 18.23 6.06
CA SER A 194 -17.15 16.97 5.71
C SER A 194 -16.06 17.14 4.64
N GLY A 195 -14.92 16.51 4.83
CA GLY A 195 -13.79 16.58 3.91
C GLY A 195 -12.86 17.80 4.10
N SER A 196 -13.19 18.72 5.01
CA SER A 196 -12.33 19.85 5.36
C SER A 196 -11.19 19.43 6.28
N LEU A 197 -10.02 20.10 6.15
CA LEU A 197 -8.82 19.79 6.91
C LEU A 197 -8.68 20.72 8.12
N VAL A 198 -8.50 20.16 9.31
CA VAL A 198 -8.15 20.90 10.53
C VAL A 198 -6.65 21.22 10.53
N ASN A 199 -6.29 22.49 10.30
CA ASN A 199 -4.89 22.90 10.25
C ASN A 199 -4.31 23.22 11.64
N TYR A 200 -5.14 23.72 12.57
CA TYR A 200 -4.70 24.11 13.91
C TYR A 200 -5.86 24.05 14.91
N GLY A 201 -5.54 23.86 16.19
CA GLY A 201 -6.50 23.86 17.30
C GLY A 201 -7.26 22.54 17.43
N ARG A 202 -8.32 22.60 18.24
CA ARG A 202 -9.25 21.48 18.44
C ARG A 202 -10.67 22.00 18.68
N ALA A 203 -11.66 21.14 18.41
CA ALA A 203 -13.05 21.48 18.73
C ALA A 203 -13.87 20.23 19.04
N LYS A 204 -15.00 20.44 19.75
CA LYS A 204 -16.09 19.47 19.78
C LYS A 204 -17.18 19.92 18.83
N ILE A 205 -17.62 19.04 17.98
CA ILE A 205 -18.67 19.30 16.99
C ILE A 205 -19.86 18.39 17.21
N LEU A 206 -21.06 18.94 17.07
CA LEU A 206 -22.29 18.18 16.99
C LEU A 206 -22.55 17.84 15.52
N VAL A 207 -22.58 16.57 15.18
CA VAL A 207 -22.87 16.10 13.81
C VAL A 207 -24.32 16.48 13.45
N THR A 208 -24.47 17.22 12.36
CA THR A 208 -25.78 17.68 11.88
C THR A 208 -26.25 16.93 10.64
N GLU A 209 -25.33 16.65 9.71
CA GLU A 209 -25.64 15.93 8.46
C GLU A 209 -24.53 14.88 8.17
N THR A 210 -24.94 13.72 7.59
CA THR A 210 -24.03 12.61 7.27
C THR A 210 -24.22 12.13 5.83
N GLY A 211 -23.21 11.50 5.26
CA GLY A 211 -23.23 10.87 3.93
C GLY A 211 -23.67 11.82 2.82
N MET A 212 -24.67 11.42 2.03
CA MET A 212 -25.17 12.20 0.89
C MET A 212 -25.86 13.50 1.30
N SER A 213 -26.26 13.65 2.57
CA SER A 213 -26.87 14.88 3.06
C SER A 213 -25.84 15.98 3.33
N THR A 214 -24.56 15.66 3.51
CA THR A 214 -23.49 16.65 3.70
C THR A 214 -23.32 17.56 2.49
N GLN A 215 -22.69 18.73 2.66
CA GLN A 215 -22.40 19.62 1.53
C GLN A 215 -21.54 18.95 0.46
N LEU A 216 -20.54 18.17 0.88
CA LEU A 216 -19.71 17.37 -0.03
C LEU A 216 -20.55 16.29 -0.74
N GLY A 217 -21.50 15.65 -0.06
CA GLY A 217 -22.42 14.67 -0.65
C GLY A 217 -23.35 15.28 -1.71
N LYS A 218 -23.84 16.49 -1.48
CA LYS A 218 -24.64 17.25 -2.46
C LYS A 218 -23.83 17.56 -3.73
N ILE A 219 -22.54 17.93 -3.58
CA ILE A 219 -21.62 18.15 -4.71
C ILE A 219 -21.33 16.84 -5.44
N ALA A 220 -21.10 15.74 -4.71
CA ALA A 220 -20.82 14.42 -5.29
C ALA A 220 -21.97 13.93 -6.20
N THR A 221 -23.22 14.25 -5.83
CA THR A 221 -24.40 13.92 -6.66
C THR A 221 -24.36 14.61 -8.04
N LEU A 222 -23.73 15.80 -8.13
CA LEU A 222 -23.57 16.55 -9.38
C LEU A 222 -22.40 16.04 -10.23
N LEU A 223 -21.42 15.35 -9.61
CA LEU A 223 -20.18 14.89 -10.23
C LEU A 223 -20.19 13.39 -10.62
N ASP A 224 -21.33 12.70 -10.57
CA ASP A 224 -21.47 11.24 -10.77
C ASP A 224 -21.11 10.71 -12.19
N GLN A 225 -20.19 11.38 -12.91
CA GLN A 225 -19.68 11.01 -14.22
C GLN A 225 -18.17 10.79 -14.25
N THR A 226 -17.52 10.47 -13.13
CA THR A 226 -16.09 10.19 -13.16
C THR A 226 -15.81 8.79 -13.71
N GLU A 227 -14.99 8.74 -14.75
CA GLU A 227 -14.47 7.54 -15.40
C GLU A 227 -13.79 6.62 -14.38
N GLU A 228 -14.00 5.31 -14.52
CA GLU A 228 -13.28 4.29 -13.76
C GLU A 228 -11.76 4.47 -13.94
N ASN A 229 -11.02 4.53 -12.85
CA ASN A 229 -9.56 4.67 -12.85
C ASN A 229 -8.89 3.37 -13.35
N VAL A 230 -8.72 3.26 -14.67
CA VAL A 230 -8.05 2.14 -15.34
C VAL A 230 -6.54 2.21 -15.07
N THR A 231 -5.92 1.08 -14.72
CA THR A 231 -4.47 1.01 -14.47
C THR A 231 -3.66 1.21 -15.76
N PRO A 232 -2.39 1.70 -15.69
CA PRO A 232 -1.51 1.77 -16.87
C PRO A 232 -1.36 0.42 -17.56
N LEU A 233 -1.27 -0.67 -16.80
CA LEU A 233 -1.24 -2.04 -17.30
C LEU A 233 -2.50 -2.37 -18.10
N GLN A 234 -3.68 -2.08 -17.53
CA GLN A 234 -4.96 -2.31 -18.22
C GLN A 234 -5.04 -1.51 -19.53
N LYS A 235 -4.64 -0.21 -19.52
CA LYS A 235 -4.59 0.59 -20.75
C LYS A 235 -3.66 -0.01 -21.82
N SER A 236 -2.47 -0.46 -21.40
CA SER A 236 -1.51 -1.11 -22.31
C SER A 236 -2.06 -2.42 -22.88
N LEU A 237 -2.81 -3.16 -22.08
CA LEU A 237 -3.44 -4.41 -22.49
C LEU A 237 -4.65 -4.18 -23.40
N ASP A 238 -5.43 -3.12 -23.19
CA ASP A 238 -6.52 -2.75 -24.08
C ASP A 238 -6.01 -2.36 -25.47
N ILE A 239 -4.92 -1.58 -25.53
CA ILE A 239 -4.26 -1.23 -26.80
C ILE A 239 -3.72 -2.51 -27.49
N PHE A 240 -3.09 -3.39 -26.70
CA PHE A 240 -2.61 -4.67 -27.22
C PHE A 240 -3.77 -5.56 -27.68
N GLY A 241 -4.84 -5.69 -26.90
CA GLY A 241 -6.03 -6.47 -27.24
C GLY A 241 -6.63 -6.03 -28.55
N LYS A 242 -6.80 -4.71 -28.77
CA LYS A 242 -7.29 -4.15 -30.03
C LYS A 242 -6.39 -4.51 -31.24
N ARG A 243 -5.06 -4.43 -31.08
CA ARG A 243 -4.10 -4.80 -32.13
C ARG A 243 -4.13 -6.30 -32.41
N LEU A 244 -4.21 -7.11 -31.36
CA LEU A 244 -4.32 -8.56 -31.49
C LEU A 244 -5.60 -8.96 -32.20
N THR A 245 -6.74 -8.39 -31.80
CA THR A 245 -8.04 -8.63 -32.42
C THR A 245 -8.01 -8.28 -33.91
N LEU A 246 -7.42 -7.12 -34.28
CA LEU A 246 -7.27 -6.77 -35.70
C LEU A 246 -6.44 -7.80 -36.48
N GLY A 247 -5.31 -8.24 -35.91
CA GLY A 247 -4.46 -9.29 -36.49
C GLY A 247 -5.20 -10.62 -36.69
N ILE A 248 -5.99 -11.02 -35.68
CA ILE A 248 -6.82 -12.22 -35.75
C ILE A 248 -7.91 -12.13 -36.82
N VAL A 249 -8.60 -10.98 -36.92
CA VAL A 249 -9.62 -10.76 -37.96
C VAL A 249 -9.01 -10.89 -39.36
N VAL A 250 -7.83 -10.27 -39.58
CA VAL A 250 -7.12 -10.42 -40.87
C VAL A 250 -6.78 -11.88 -41.16
N LEU A 251 -6.30 -12.61 -40.17
CA LEU A 251 -5.98 -14.04 -40.30
C LEU A 251 -7.23 -14.89 -40.58
N CYS A 252 -8.35 -14.61 -39.94
CA CYS A 252 -9.61 -15.31 -40.15
C CYS A 252 -10.15 -15.07 -41.58
N VAL A 253 -10.06 -13.84 -42.11
CA VAL A 253 -10.43 -13.52 -43.48
C VAL A 253 -9.53 -14.28 -44.46
N LEU A 254 -8.25 -14.37 -44.19
CA LEU A 254 -7.30 -15.14 -45.02
C LEU A 254 -7.63 -16.64 -45.03
N ILE A 255 -7.86 -17.23 -43.86
CA ILE A 255 -8.22 -18.64 -43.70
C ILE A 255 -9.57 -18.93 -44.40
N PHE A 256 -10.56 -18.06 -44.20
CA PHE A 256 -11.85 -18.12 -44.87
C PHE A 256 -11.65 -18.16 -46.40
N GLY A 257 -10.84 -17.24 -46.97
CA GLY A 257 -10.53 -17.21 -48.39
C GLY A 257 -9.84 -18.48 -48.91
N ILE A 258 -8.89 -19.02 -48.13
CA ILE A 258 -8.18 -20.27 -48.47
C ILE A 258 -9.18 -21.47 -48.54
N TYR A 259 -10.06 -21.58 -47.52
CA TYR A 259 -11.03 -22.71 -47.47
C TYR A 259 -12.05 -22.62 -48.60
N VAL A 260 -12.56 -21.41 -48.95
CA VAL A 260 -13.43 -21.22 -50.10
C VAL A 260 -12.71 -21.52 -51.40
N TYR A 261 -11.43 -21.14 -51.55
CA TYR A 261 -10.61 -21.46 -52.69
C TYR A 261 -10.41 -22.98 -52.88
N HIS A 262 -10.30 -23.73 -51.81
CA HIS A 262 -10.23 -25.18 -51.82
C HIS A 262 -11.56 -25.91 -52.08
N GLY A 263 -12.64 -25.14 -52.38
CA GLY A 263 -13.94 -25.70 -52.73
C GLY A 263 -14.85 -26.07 -51.57
N ASN A 264 -14.51 -25.66 -50.35
CA ASN A 264 -15.43 -25.81 -49.24
C ASN A 264 -16.62 -24.86 -49.32
N THR A 265 -17.74 -25.24 -48.74
CA THR A 265 -18.93 -24.37 -48.69
C THR A 265 -18.63 -23.09 -47.92
N VAL A 266 -19.18 -21.97 -48.41
CA VAL A 266 -19.02 -20.66 -47.76
C VAL A 266 -19.43 -20.69 -46.27
N LEU A 267 -20.49 -21.45 -45.95
CA LEU A 267 -20.98 -21.61 -44.61
C LEU A 267 -19.98 -22.30 -43.69
N ASN A 268 -19.42 -23.45 -44.11
CA ASN A 268 -18.45 -24.20 -43.32
C ASN A 268 -17.16 -23.40 -43.14
N SER A 269 -16.71 -22.69 -44.17
CA SER A 269 -15.53 -21.81 -44.12
C SER A 269 -15.73 -20.66 -43.16
N LEU A 270 -16.94 -20.06 -43.12
CA LEU A 270 -17.28 -18.98 -42.21
C LEU A 270 -17.35 -19.48 -40.77
N LEU A 271 -17.99 -20.61 -40.49
CA LEU A 271 -18.08 -21.21 -39.17
C LEU A 271 -16.68 -21.52 -38.59
N LEU A 272 -15.78 -22.05 -39.41
CA LEU A 272 -14.41 -22.30 -38.99
C LEU A 272 -13.64 -21.03 -38.69
N ALA A 273 -13.73 -20.01 -39.54
CA ALA A 273 -13.07 -18.72 -39.34
C ALA A 273 -13.56 -18.02 -38.06
N VAL A 274 -14.87 -18.05 -37.80
CA VAL A 274 -15.46 -17.50 -36.57
C VAL A 274 -15.00 -18.31 -35.35
N ALA A 275 -15.02 -19.63 -35.39
CA ALA A 275 -14.55 -20.48 -34.30
C ALA A 275 -13.08 -20.22 -33.99
N LEU A 276 -12.24 -20.04 -35.03
CA LEU A 276 -10.84 -19.71 -34.85
C LEU A 276 -10.66 -18.31 -34.25
N ALA A 277 -11.46 -17.32 -34.65
CA ALA A 277 -11.43 -15.95 -34.05
C ALA A 277 -11.66 -16.00 -32.55
N VAL A 278 -12.69 -16.74 -32.16
CA VAL A 278 -13.00 -16.91 -30.70
C VAL A 278 -11.90 -17.63 -29.95
N ALA A 279 -11.37 -18.74 -30.54
CA ALA A 279 -10.27 -19.48 -29.92
C ALA A 279 -8.95 -18.69 -29.82
N ALA A 280 -8.75 -17.72 -30.71
CA ALA A 280 -7.52 -16.94 -30.78
C ALA A 280 -7.49 -15.75 -29.81
N ILE A 281 -8.65 -15.24 -29.40
CA ILE A 281 -8.76 -14.08 -28.50
C ILE A 281 -8.81 -14.54 -27.05
N PRO A 282 -7.85 -14.12 -26.18
CA PRO A 282 -7.86 -14.48 -24.77
C PRO A 282 -8.88 -13.65 -24.00
N GLU A 283 -10.16 -14.04 -24.01
CA GLU A 283 -11.27 -13.32 -23.35
C GLU A 283 -11.06 -13.13 -21.83
N SER A 284 -10.40 -14.10 -21.20
CA SER A 284 -10.17 -14.12 -19.74
C SER A 284 -9.04 -13.21 -19.28
N LEU A 285 -8.34 -12.48 -20.16
CA LEU A 285 -7.14 -11.73 -19.82
C LEU A 285 -7.41 -10.64 -18.76
N ASN A 286 -8.40 -9.77 -18.97
CA ASN A 286 -8.73 -8.68 -18.03
C ASN A 286 -9.28 -9.20 -16.69
N PRO A 287 -10.22 -10.16 -16.64
CA PRO A 287 -10.65 -10.80 -15.40
C PRO A 287 -9.50 -11.42 -14.60
N ILE A 288 -8.57 -12.12 -15.24
CA ILE A 288 -7.42 -12.75 -14.58
C ILE A 288 -6.56 -11.70 -13.89
N ILE A 289 -6.23 -10.60 -14.57
CA ILE A 289 -5.42 -9.53 -14.01
C ILE A 289 -6.09 -8.94 -12.77
N THR A 290 -7.38 -8.65 -12.84
CA THR A 290 -8.14 -8.11 -11.71
C THR A 290 -8.16 -9.08 -10.53
N ILE A 291 -8.36 -10.39 -10.79
CA ILE A 291 -8.33 -11.43 -9.75
C ILE A 291 -6.95 -11.51 -9.10
N VAL A 292 -5.87 -11.54 -9.90
CA VAL A 292 -4.50 -11.64 -9.40
C VAL A 292 -4.14 -10.41 -8.55
N LEU A 293 -4.41 -9.20 -9.05
CA LEU A 293 -4.20 -7.96 -8.31
C LEU A 293 -4.98 -7.97 -6.98
N SER A 294 -6.23 -8.37 -7.01
CA SER A 294 -7.09 -8.42 -5.84
C SER A 294 -6.61 -9.43 -4.79
N MET A 295 -6.21 -10.64 -5.20
CA MET A 295 -5.68 -11.67 -4.28
C MET A 295 -4.36 -11.23 -3.64
N GLU A 296 -3.48 -10.60 -4.40
CA GLU A 296 -2.20 -10.12 -3.86
C GLU A 296 -2.38 -8.88 -2.98
N THR A 297 -3.40 -8.03 -3.23
CA THR A 297 -3.76 -6.93 -2.33
C THR A 297 -4.25 -7.45 -0.98
N GLU A 298 -5.12 -8.47 -0.98
CA GLU A 298 -5.57 -9.11 0.26
C GLU A 298 -4.38 -9.68 1.07
N LYS A 299 -3.40 -10.25 0.37
CA LYS A 299 -2.19 -10.77 1.00
C LYS A 299 -1.29 -9.66 1.56
N LEU A 300 -1.12 -8.55 0.82
CA LEU A 300 -0.38 -7.38 1.29
C LEU A 300 -1.00 -6.81 2.56
N SER A 301 -2.33 -6.73 2.63
CA SER A 301 -3.04 -6.27 3.81
C SER A 301 -2.78 -7.17 5.03
N LYS A 302 -2.73 -8.49 4.85
CA LYS A 302 -2.34 -9.43 5.91
C LYS A 302 -0.86 -9.30 6.32
N GLU A 303 -0.03 -8.72 5.47
CA GLU A 303 1.38 -8.38 5.72
C GLU A 303 1.55 -6.91 6.17
N ASN A 304 0.51 -6.26 6.71
CA ASN A 304 0.45 -4.88 7.22
C ASN A 304 0.61 -3.77 6.16
N ALA A 305 0.48 -4.07 4.88
CA ALA A 305 0.50 -3.10 3.79
C ALA A 305 -0.89 -2.96 3.18
N ILE A 306 -1.63 -1.91 3.55
CA ILE A 306 -2.97 -1.64 3.03
C ILE A 306 -2.85 -0.78 1.78
N VAL A 307 -3.11 -1.36 0.61
CA VAL A 307 -3.10 -0.67 -0.68
C VAL A 307 -4.50 -0.17 -1.00
N LYS A 308 -4.68 1.13 -1.22
CA LYS A 308 -5.99 1.75 -1.46
C LYS A 308 -6.48 1.59 -2.90
N GLU A 309 -5.56 1.51 -3.86
CA GLU A 309 -5.87 1.43 -5.28
C GLU A 309 -5.09 0.31 -5.97
N LEU A 310 -5.75 -0.52 -6.77
CA LEU A 310 -5.10 -1.63 -7.47
C LEU A 310 -3.96 -1.21 -8.40
N LYS A 311 -4.05 0.00 -9.00
CA LYS A 311 -2.97 0.55 -9.85
C LYS A 311 -1.66 0.74 -9.09
N SER A 312 -1.73 0.96 -7.78
CA SER A 312 -0.55 1.17 -6.94
C SER A 312 0.29 -0.09 -6.79
N ILE A 313 -0.31 -1.29 -6.87
CA ILE A 313 0.44 -2.57 -6.81
C ILE A 313 1.39 -2.71 -8.01
N GLU A 314 0.94 -2.30 -9.19
CA GLU A 314 1.78 -2.30 -10.39
C GLU A 314 2.98 -1.36 -10.23
N ALA A 315 2.71 -0.14 -9.74
CA ALA A 315 3.74 0.86 -9.51
C ALA A 315 4.74 0.45 -8.42
N LEU A 316 4.31 -0.29 -7.37
CA LEU A 316 5.19 -0.85 -6.34
C LEU A 316 6.35 -1.66 -6.94
N GLY A 317 6.06 -2.52 -7.92
CA GLY A 317 7.10 -3.34 -8.57
C GLY A 317 8.13 -2.54 -9.38
N SER A 318 7.81 -1.31 -9.75
CA SER A 318 8.65 -0.41 -10.56
C SER A 318 9.41 0.62 -9.73
N ILE A 319 9.22 0.67 -8.40
CA ILE A 319 9.89 1.62 -7.51
C ILE A 319 11.41 1.49 -7.65
N SER A 320 12.05 2.62 -7.90
CA SER A 320 13.51 2.74 -8.03
C SER A 320 14.13 3.65 -6.97
N VAL A 321 13.34 4.49 -6.30
CA VAL A 321 13.77 5.36 -5.21
C VAL A 321 12.72 5.35 -4.10
N ILE A 322 13.16 5.25 -2.85
CA ILE A 322 12.32 5.42 -1.67
C ILE A 322 12.81 6.63 -0.89
N CYS A 323 12.03 7.71 -0.89
CA CYS A 323 12.23 8.86 -0.03
C CYS A 323 11.51 8.61 1.29
N SER A 324 12.25 8.28 2.33
CA SER A 324 11.69 7.92 3.63
C SER A 324 11.86 9.03 4.65
N ASP A 325 10.77 9.39 5.33
CA ASP A 325 10.90 10.15 6.57
C ASP A 325 11.65 9.31 7.60
N LYS A 326 12.41 9.95 8.48
CA LYS A 326 13.20 9.28 9.51
C LYS A 326 12.29 8.77 10.63
N THR A 327 11.51 9.70 11.22
CA THR A 327 10.79 9.49 12.48
C THR A 327 9.63 8.50 12.29
N GLY A 328 9.51 7.55 13.20
CA GLY A 328 8.44 6.56 13.18
C GLY A 328 8.55 5.49 12.10
N THR A 329 9.21 5.78 10.96
CA THR A 329 9.36 4.84 9.84
C THR A 329 10.68 4.05 9.92
N LEU A 330 11.82 4.76 9.89
CA LEU A 330 13.16 4.17 10.00
C LEU A 330 13.57 3.96 11.45
N THR A 331 13.02 4.76 12.35
CA THR A 331 13.28 4.75 13.78
C THR A 331 12.03 4.32 14.57
N GLN A 332 12.19 4.07 15.86
CA GLN A 332 11.13 3.52 16.71
C GLN A 332 10.10 4.56 17.15
N ASN A 333 10.32 5.85 16.86
CA ASN A 333 9.55 6.99 17.40
C ASN A 333 9.51 6.97 18.94
N LYS A 334 10.58 6.52 19.56
CA LYS A 334 10.72 6.39 21.00
C LYS A 334 12.09 6.86 21.42
N MET A 335 12.15 8.08 22.01
CA MET A 335 13.38 8.58 22.57
C MET A 335 13.92 7.62 23.64
N THR A 336 15.22 7.41 23.62
CA THR A 336 15.91 6.50 24.54
C THR A 336 17.20 7.15 25.02
N VAL A 337 17.44 7.15 26.32
CA VAL A 337 18.74 7.57 26.90
C VAL A 337 19.80 6.54 26.52
N LYS A 338 20.94 7.00 26.03
CA LYS A 338 22.06 6.13 25.61
C LYS A 338 23.34 6.37 26.41
N LYS A 339 23.63 7.63 26.71
CA LYS A 339 24.83 8.03 27.41
C LYS A 339 24.52 9.06 28.48
N ILE A 340 25.26 8.99 29.59
CA ILE A 340 25.15 9.94 30.69
C ILE A 340 26.57 10.37 31.07
N PHE A 341 26.80 11.68 31.12
CA PHE A 341 27.99 12.26 31.68
C PHE A 341 27.66 12.79 33.09
N ILE A 342 28.24 12.18 34.09
CA ILE A 342 28.05 12.53 35.52
C ILE A 342 29.40 12.34 36.24
N ASN A 343 29.68 13.17 37.24
CA ASN A 343 30.90 13.11 38.09
C ASN A 343 32.19 13.02 37.24
N GLY A 344 32.26 13.77 36.14
CA GLY A 344 33.43 13.81 35.29
C GLY A 344 33.65 12.61 34.38
N LYS A 345 32.75 11.62 34.36
CA LYS A 345 32.80 10.41 33.57
C LYS A 345 31.64 10.33 32.59
N LEU A 346 31.94 9.89 31.38
CA LEU A 346 30.94 9.60 30.35
C LEU A 346 30.77 8.09 30.31
N ASP A 347 29.56 7.63 30.61
CA ASP A 347 29.20 6.23 30.64
C ASP A 347 27.88 5.95 29.89
N ASN A 348 27.57 4.67 29.71
CA ASN A 348 26.29 4.24 29.12
C ASN A 348 25.14 4.38 30.13
N GLU A 349 23.91 4.27 29.64
CA GLU A 349 22.66 4.46 30.40
C GLU A 349 22.49 3.57 31.64
N TYR A 350 23.30 2.53 31.79
CA TYR A 350 23.21 1.56 32.89
C TYR A 350 24.27 1.76 33.99
N SER A 351 24.98 2.85 33.99
CA SER A 351 26.11 3.09 34.94
C SER A 351 25.71 3.70 36.28
N LEU A 352 24.45 4.15 36.43
CA LEU A 352 23.96 4.79 37.64
C LEU A 352 23.73 3.75 38.76
N ASP A 353 24.00 4.13 40.01
CA ASP A 353 23.72 3.35 41.20
C ASP A 353 22.73 4.10 42.10
N LYS A 354 21.49 3.61 42.18
CA LYS A 354 20.43 4.21 42.99
C LYS A 354 20.75 4.31 44.47
N ASN A 355 21.78 3.59 45.00
CA ASN A 355 22.22 3.67 46.37
C ASN A 355 23.24 4.80 46.60
N LYS A 356 23.85 5.32 45.54
CA LYS A 356 24.70 6.50 45.63
C LYS A 356 23.89 7.78 45.62
N LYS A 357 24.13 8.66 46.56
CA LYS A 357 23.37 9.88 46.78
C LYS A 357 23.27 10.77 45.51
N ILE A 358 24.39 10.88 44.79
CA ILE A 358 24.47 11.76 43.58
C ILE A 358 23.68 11.16 42.42
N ASP A 359 23.85 9.86 42.15
CA ASP A 359 23.18 9.14 41.08
C ASP A 359 21.67 9.09 41.36
N LYS A 360 21.27 8.85 42.62
CA LYS A 360 19.88 8.90 43.04
C LYS A 360 19.28 10.27 42.83
N LEU A 361 19.98 11.34 43.18
CA LEU A 361 19.51 12.70 42.97
C LEU A 361 19.27 13.03 41.49
N LEU A 362 20.09 12.46 40.58
CA LEU A 362 19.87 12.57 39.15
C LEU A 362 18.60 11.82 38.72
N LEU A 363 18.42 10.57 39.19
CA LEU A 363 17.20 9.80 38.92
C LEU A 363 15.94 10.49 39.46
N ASP A 364 16.03 11.08 40.68
CA ASP A 364 14.95 11.90 41.26
C ASP A 364 14.64 13.11 40.35
N SER A 365 15.66 13.79 39.82
CA SER A 365 15.47 14.90 38.87
C SER A 365 14.78 14.49 37.59
N PHE A 366 15.00 13.27 37.09
CA PHE A 366 14.31 12.72 35.91
C PHE A 366 12.80 12.55 36.17
N ILE A 367 12.43 12.19 37.41
CA ILE A 367 11.04 11.99 37.82
C ILE A 367 10.35 13.32 38.16
N LEU A 368 11.04 14.18 38.89
CA LEU A 368 10.43 15.38 39.47
C LEU A 368 10.45 16.57 38.53
N CYS A 369 11.46 16.71 37.67
CA CYS A 369 11.54 17.80 36.70
C CYS A 369 10.91 17.42 35.35
N THR A 370 9.70 16.80 35.39
CA THR A 370 8.94 16.43 34.21
C THR A 370 7.45 16.27 34.53
N ASP A 371 6.58 16.49 33.54
CA ASP A 371 5.14 16.28 33.64
C ASP A 371 4.71 14.95 32.97
N ALA A 372 5.61 14.29 32.26
CA ALA A 372 5.33 13.05 31.59
C ALA A 372 5.07 11.87 32.56
N THR A 373 4.33 10.90 32.08
CA THR A 373 4.17 9.57 32.67
C THR A 373 4.94 8.55 31.82
N ASP A 374 4.72 7.26 32.05
CA ASP A 374 5.27 6.18 31.25
C ASP A 374 4.63 6.07 29.85
N THR A 375 3.45 6.65 29.65
CA THR A 375 2.68 6.55 28.41
C THR A 375 2.28 7.90 27.81
N ILE A 376 2.25 8.97 28.61
CA ILE A 376 1.77 10.30 28.19
C ILE A 376 2.84 11.34 28.49
N GLY A 377 3.14 12.21 27.52
CA GLY A 377 4.07 13.34 27.66
C GLY A 377 5.00 13.50 26.46
N ASP A 378 5.87 14.50 26.53
CA ASP A 378 6.92 14.70 25.51
C ASP A 378 7.83 13.45 25.42
N PRO A 379 8.20 12.98 24.23
CA PRO A 379 9.06 11.80 24.05
C PRO A 379 10.41 11.90 24.79
N THR A 380 10.97 13.11 24.94
CA THR A 380 12.22 13.34 25.68
C THR A 380 12.02 13.09 27.17
N GLU A 381 10.87 13.48 27.69
CA GLU A 381 10.51 13.31 29.09
C GLU A 381 10.12 11.86 29.42
N THR A 382 9.33 11.22 28.55
CA THR A 382 8.98 9.79 28.71
C THR A 382 10.21 8.91 28.69
N ALA A 383 11.25 9.26 27.92
CA ALA A 383 12.53 8.54 27.90
C ALA A 383 13.23 8.53 29.28
N LEU A 384 13.15 9.65 30.01
CA LEU A 384 13.70 9.77 31.36
C LEU A 384 12.93 8.89 32.36
N ILE A 385 11.60 8.91 32.30
CA ILE A 385 10.73 8.05 33.12
C ILE A 385 11.00 6.56 32.85
N HIS A 386 11.12 6.16 31.57
CA HIS A 386 11.45 4.78 31.20
C HIS A 386 12.84 4.36 31.74
N LEU A 387 13.81 5.29 31.75
CA LEU A 387 15.10 4.98 32.33
C LEU A 387 15.00 4.71 33.84
N THR A 388 14.24 5.54 34.57
CA THR A 388 14.10 5.34 36.04
C THR A 388 13.39 4.04 36.38
N GLN A 389 12.46 3.56 35.57
CA GLN A 389 11.82 2.26 35.74
C GLN A 389 12.83 1.10 35.64
N LYS A 390 13.88 1.22 34.80
CA LYS A 390 14.96 0.21 34.73
C LYS A 390 15.78 0.10 36.01
N TYR A 391 15.73 1.12 36.87
CA TYR A 391 16.33 1.14 38.20
C TYR A 391 15.34 0.79 39.30
N ASP A 392 14.19 0.19 38.97
CA ASP A 392 13.11 -0.15 39.91
C ASP A 392 12.62 1.07 40.74
N MET A 393 12.57 2.25 40.11
CA MET A 393 12.01 3.46 40.72
C MET A 393 10.62 3.74 40.15
N SER A 394 9.64 3.94 41.05
CA SER A 394 8.26 4.28 40.68
C SER A 394 8.10 5.79 40.64
N PHE A 395 7.83 6.37 39.48
CA PHE A 395 7.58 7.80 39.36
C PHE A 395 6.34 8.25 40.16
N ARG A 396 5.37 7.33 40.35
CA ARG A 396 4.16 7.64 41.13
C ARG A 396 4.47 7.78 42.61
N ASP A 397 5.30 6.91 43.15
CA ASP A 397 5.67 6.92 44.58
C ASP A 397 6.58 8.11 44.86
N GLU A 398 7.59 8.38 44.03
CA GLU A 398 8.51 9.50 44.24
C GLU A 398 7.79 10.88 44.15
N ARG A 399 6.83 11.05 43.23
CA ARG A 399 6.01 12.26 43.14
C ARG A 399 5.04 12.39 44.31
N LYS A 400 4.51 11.29 44.83
CA LYS A 400 3.63 11.31 46.02
C LYS A 400 4.38 11.69 47.29
N ASP A 401 5.63 11.26 47.39
CA ASP A 401 6.48 11.46 48.55
C ASP A 401 7.22 12.82 48.54
N SER A 402 7.11 13.60 47.49
CA SER A 402 7.73 14.94 47.32
C SER A 402 6.67 15.97 46.97
N LYS A 403 6.69 17.10 47.66
CA LYS A 403 5.71 18.19 47.45
C LYS A 403 6.27 19.18 46.43
N ARG A 404 5.63 19.29 45.25
CA ARG A 404 5.92 20.34 44.26
C ARG A 404 5.38 21.67 44.80
N ILE A 405 6.23 22.67 44.94
CA ILE A 405 5.87 23.97 45.51
C ILE A 405 5.61 24.97 44.40
N SER A 406 6.53 25.10 43.45
CA SER A 406 6.45 26.07 42.33
C SER A 406 7.14 25.54 41.10
N GLU A 407 6.80 26.07 39.92
CA GLU A 407 7.42 25.70 38.63
C GLU A 407 7.51 26.89 37.69
N ILE A 408 8.50 26.83 36.81
CA ILE A 408 8.56 27.61 35.58
C ILE A 408 8.51 26.58 34.44
N PRO A 409 7.37 26.48 33.70
CA PRO A 409 7.18 25.51 32.64
C PRO A 409 8.24 25.66 31.53
N PHE A 410 8.39 24.60 30.70
CA PHE A 410 9.28 24.68 29.54
C PHE A 410 8.83 25.80 28.59
N ASP A 411 9.79 26.59 28.16
CA ASP A 411 9.60 27.63 27.15
C ASP A 411 10.65 27.46 26.03
N SER A 412 10.20 27.54 24.77
CA SER A 412 11.04 27.26 23.59
C SER A 412 12.10 28.34 23.32
N VAL A 413 11.91 29.55 23.79
CA VAL A 413 12.88 30.67 23.67
C VAL A 413 13.95 30.51 24.72
N ARG A 414 13.53 30.31 25.98
CA ARG A 414 14.41 30.11 27.14
C ARG A 414 15.08 28.73 27.12
N LYS A 415 14.44 27.73 26.55
CA LYS A 415 14.85 26.29 26.41
C LYS A 415 15.11 25.62 27.76
N LEU A 416 14.44 26.03 28.81
CA LEU A 416 14.58 25.51 30.18
C LEU A 416 13.21 25.16 30.77
N MET A 417 13.22 24.19 31.70
CA MET A 417 12.15 23.89 32.64
C MET A 417 12.74 23.83 34.05
N THR A 418 12.11 24.50 35.00
CA THR A 418 12.58 24.62 36.41
C THR A 418 11.46 24.27 37.36
N VAL A 419 11.74 23.44 38.37
CA VAL A 419 10.77 23.03 39.39
C VAL A 419 11.36 23.14 40.80
N LEU A 420 10.55 23.55 41.75
CA LEU A 420 10.90 23.60 43.19
C LEU A 420 10.12 22.52 43.93
N TYR A 421 10.85 21.70 44.64
CA TYR A 421 10.30 20.63 45.47
C TYR A 421 10.75 20.73 46.94
N GLU A 422 9.85 20.34 47.84
CA GLU A 422 10.20 19.97 49.20
C GLU A 422 10.44 18.46 49.27
N THR A 423 11.64 18.06 49.66
CA THR A 423 12.04 16.66 49.81
C THR A 423 11.49 16.08 51.11
N LYS A 424 11.43 14.74 51.25
CA LYS A 424 11.04 13.99 52.45
C LYS A 424 11.74 14.46 53.74
N ASN A 425 12.93 15.08 53.62
CA ASN A 425 13.72 15.59 54.73
C ASN A 425 13.52 17.09 55.03
N GLY A 426 12.47 17.71 54.44
CA GLY A 426 12.16 19.13 54.64
C GLY A 426 13.14 20.08 53.95
N LYS A 427 14.00 19.62 53.06
CA LYS A 427 14.91 20.45 52.27
C LYS A 427 14.24 20.88 50.96
N HIS A 428 14.44 22.15 50.62
CA HIS A 428 13.94 22.72 49.38
C HIS A 428 15.02 22.61 48.28
N ILE A 429 14.68 22.00 47.14
CA ILE A 429 15.58 21.80 46.01
C ILE A 429 14.93 22.29 44.72
N ILE A 430 15.69 23.03 43.96
CA ILE A 430 15.33 23.41 42.59
C ILE A 430 16.04 22.46 41.64
N PHE A 431 15.27 21.82 40.76
CA PHE A 431 15.80 21.09 39.61
C PHE A 431 15.53 21.88 38.36
N THR A 432 16.51 21.93 37.46
CA THR A 432 16.39 22.55 36.16
C THR A 432 16.95 21.61 35.11
N LYS A 433 16.19 21.45 34.02
CA LYS A 433 16.67 20.73 32.81
C LYS A 433 16.53 21.62 31.59
N GLY A 434 17.40 21.42 30.60
CA GLY A 434 17.28 22.18 29.34
C GLY A 434 18.49 22.06 28.44
N ALA A 435 18.53 22.95 27.45
CA ALA A 435 19.60 23.00 26.46
C ALA A 435 20.93 23.42 27.12
N PHE A 436 22.04 22.81 26.66
CA PHE A 436 23.36 23.11 27.20
C PHE A 436 23.72 24.59 27.10
N ASP A 437 23.50 25.22 25.94
CA ASP A 437 23.80 26.62 25.64
C ASP A 437 23.08 27.57 26.60
N SER A 438 21.87 27.22 27.04
CA SER A 438 21.06 28.03 27.96
C SER A 438 21.47 27.86 29.42
N LEU A 439 22.05 26.71 29.80
CA LEU A 439 22.43 26.43 31.19
C LEU A 439 23.91 26.71 31.47
N VAL A 440 24.81 26.62 30.49
CA VAL A 440 26.26 26.70 30.72
C VAL A 440 26.69 28.01 31.42
N THR A 441 26.07 29.12 31.11
CA THR A 441 26.37 30.43 31.72
C THR A 441 25.77 30.62 33.15
N ARG A 442 24.93 29.68 33.59
CA ARG A 442 24.19 29.71 34.87
C ARG A 442 24.79 28.78 35.93
N PHE A 443 25.87 28.07 35.60
CA PHE A 443 26.57 27.20 36.52
C PHE A 443 27.52 28.02 37.39
N LYS A 444 27.46 27.82 38.73
CA LYS A 444 28.38 28.37 39.69
C LYS A 444 29.24 27.28 40.30
N TYR A 445 28.68 26.07 40.42
CA TYR A 445 29.32 24.96 41.05
C TYR A 445 29.22 23.71 40.20
N TYR A 446 30.11 22.73 40.43
CA TYR A 446 30.04 21.37 39.89
C TYR A 446 30.49 20.38 40.95
N LEU A 447 30.18 19.06 40.72
CA LEU A 447 30.68 17.98 41.55
C LEU A 447 31.94 17.39 40.94
N ASP A 448 33.00 17.23 41.77
CA ASP A 448 34.20 16.47 41.39
C ASP A 448 33.94 14.96 41.39
N GLU A 449 34.94 14.17 41.01
CA GLU A 449 34.83 12.72 40.93
C GLU A 449 34.51 12.05 42.29
N ASN A 450 34.79 12.74 43.39
CA ASN A 450 34.54 12.29 44.77
C ASN A 450 33.20 12.81 45.32
N GLY A 451 32.48 13.62 44.51
CA GLY A 451 31.21 14.23 44.91
C GLY A 451 31.30 15.50 45.75
N ASN A 452 32.47 16.13 45.79
CA ASN A 452 32.63 17.40 46.49
C ASN A 452 32.24 18.58 45.60
N VAL A 453 31.60 19.59 46.16
CA VAL A 453 31.21 20.79 45.44
C VAL A 453 32.44 21.68 45.19
N GLN A 454 32.69 21.98 43.93
CA GLN A 454 33.78 22.83 43.44
C GLN A 454 33.21 24.07 42.73
N ASN A 455 33.96 25.16 42.72
CA ASN A 455 33.59 26.33 41.89
C ASN A 455 33.89 26.04 40.43
N VAL A 456 32.96 26.46 39.56
CA VAL A 456 33.13 26.35 38.09
C VAL A 456 34.33 27.19 37.66
N ASN A 457 35.19 26.61 36.81
CA ASN A 457 36.34 27.28 36.21
C ASN A 457 36.32 27.06 34.68
N GLU A 458 37.17 27.76 33.94
CA GLU A 458 37.24 27.65 32.48
C GLU A 458 37.58 26.25 31.97
N GLU A 459 38.42 25.51 32.74
CA GLU A 459 38.83 24.15 32.38
C GLU A 459 37.62 23.19 32.43
N PHE A 460 36.79 23.32 33.47
CA PHE A 460 35.56 22.55 33.62
C PHE A 460 34.57 22.86 32.49
N ILE A 461 34.35 24.13 32.14
CA ILE A 461 33.46 24.54 31.04
C ILE A 461 33.95 23.91 29.73
N LYS A 462 35.23 24.05 29.39
CA LYS A 462 35.81 23.44 28.20
C LYS A 462 35.65 21.90 28.18
N LYS A 463 35.75 21.24 29.33
CA LYS A 463 35.55 19.80 29.47
C LYS A 463 34.10 19.39 29.14
N ILE A 464 33.10 20.10 29.72
CA ILE A 464 31.69 19.74 29.46
C ILE A 464 31.24 20.15 28.08
N GLU A 465 31.75 21.24 27.48
CA GLU A 465 31.53 21.62 26.08
C GLU A 465 32.05 20.57 25.13
N LYS A 466 33.25 20.04 25.39
CA LYS A 466 33.83 18.96 24.59
C LYS A 466 32.94 17.72 24.65
N VAL A 467 32.48 17.30 25.82
CA VAL A 467 31.60 16.15 25.98
C VAL A 467 30.25 16.39 25.31
N ASN A 468 29.67 17.59 25.45
CA ASN A 468 28.43 17.94 24.75
C ASN A 468 28.59 17.82 23.22
N ASN A 469 29.70 18.31 22.68
CA ASN A 469 29.99 18.21 21.25
C ASN A 469 30.24 16.77 20.80
N GLU A 470 30.95 15.96 21.57
CA GLU A 470 31.14 14.54 21.30
C GLU A 470 29.80 13.79 21.26
N LEU A 471 28.91 14.02 22.21
CA LEU A 471 27.56 13.45 22.22
C LEU A 471 26.73 13.92 21.03
N ALA A 472 26.81 15.20 20.69
CA ALA A 472 26.12 15.77 19.52
C ALA A 472 26.66 15.21 18.19
N GLU A 473 27.98 15.02 18.06
CA GLU A 473 28.62 14.38 16.90
C GLU A 473 28.22 12.91 16.71
N GLU A 474 27.91 12.21 17.81
CA GLU A 474 27.30 10.86 17.77
C GLU A 474 25.81 10.90 17.37
N GLY A 475 25.22 12.05 17.15
CA GLY A 475 23.82 12.23 16.78
C GLY A 475 22.85 12.18 17.96
N LEU A 476 23.36 12.28 19.18
CA LEU A 476 22.52 12.29 20.38
C LEU A 476 21.97 13.71 20.63
N ARG A 477 20.70 13.76 21.03
CA ARG A 477 20.09 14.96 21.61
C ARG A 477 20.57 15.08 23.04
N VAL A 478 21.27 16.15 23.39
CA VAL A 478 21.82 16.37 24.72
C VAL A 478 20.88 17.23 25.56
N LEU A 479 20.53 16.71 26.74
CA LEU A 479 19.77 17.43 27.75
C LEU A 479 20.65 17.60 28.99
N THR A 480 20.73 18.84 29.49
CA THR A 480 21.56 19.18 30.65
C THR A 480 20.69 19.25 31.88
N PHE A 481 21.20 18.70 33.00
CA PHE A 481 20.57 18.71 34.30
C PHE A 481 21.42 19.49 35.29
N ALA A 482 20.73 20.32 36.10
CA ALA A 482 21.32 21.14 37.15
C ALA A 482 20.38 21.19 38.35
N TYR A 483 20.93 21.47 39.50
CA TYR A 483 20.15 21.63 40.72
C TYR A 483 20.77 22.68 41.66
N LYS A 484 20.01 23.19 42.63
CA LYS A 484 20.48 23.94 43.80
C LYS A 484 19.54 23.77 44.98
N TYR A 485 20.08 23.94 46.18
CA TYR A 485 19.31 24.01 47.42
C TYR A 485 18.97 25.47 47.76
N ILE A 486 17.77 25.68 48.27
CA ILE A 486 17.32 27.00 48.77
C ILE A 486 16.72 26.85 50.17
N ASP A 487 16.64 27.97 50.92
CA ASP A 487 16.00 28.02 52.23
C ASP A 487 14.54 28.50 52.07
N GLY A 488 13.59 27.62 52.45
CA GLY A 488 12.16 27.92 52.48
C GLY A 488 11.42 27.82 51.15
N GLU A 489 10.07 27.94 51.27
CA GLU A 489 9.16 27.94 50.10
C GLU A 489 9.16 29.33 49.44
N LYS A 490 9.14 29.36 48.10
CA LYS A 490 8.93 30.59 47.34
C LYS A 490 8.30 30.30 45.99
N GLU A 491 7.70 31.32 45.42
CA GLU A 491 7.29 31.31 44.03
C GLU A 491 8.51 31.57 43.14
N LEU A 492 8.71 30.66 42.13
CA LEU A 492 9.85 30.77 41.22
C LEU A 492 9.65 31.87 40.18
N SER A 493 10.73 32.59 39.89
CA SER A 493 10.83 33.56 38.81
C SER A 493 12.06 33.27 37.92
N ASN A 494 12.13 33.89 36.77
CA ASN A 494 13.28 33.70 35.85
C ASN A 494 14.63 34.13 36.49
N GLU A 495 14.60 35.02 37.51
CA GLU A 495 15.81 35.43 38.22
C GLU A 495 16.40 34.31 39.08
N ASP A 496 15.58 33.31 39.40
CA ASP A 496 16.00 32.17 40.20
C ASP A 496 16.78 31.13 39.38
N GLU A 497 16.80 31.25 38.09
CA GLU A 497 17.48 30.33 37.19
C GLU A 497 18.98 30.62 37.05
N ASN A 498 19.68 30.83 38.16
CA ASN A 498 21.13 31.09 38.25
C ASN A 498 21.76 30.35 39.44
N ASP A 499 23.08 30.40 39.53
CA ASP A 499 23.89 29.82 40.62
C ASP A 499 23.70 28.30 40.82
N TYR A 500 23.53 27.56 39.73
CA TYR A 500 23.30 26.11 39.75
C TYR A 500 24.58 25.31 40.03
N ILE A 501 24.36 24.12 40.60
CA ILE A 501 25.34 23.03 40.59
C ILE A 501 25.09 22.22 39.34
N PHE A 502 26.10 22.12 38.42
CA PHE A 502 26.03 21.21 37.30
C PHE A 502 25.91 19.78 37.81
N HIS A 503 24.95 19.00 37.23
CA HIS A 503 24.71 17.64 37.62
C HIS A 503 25.11 16.62 36.55
N ALA A 504 24.52 16.70 35.34
CA ALA A 504 24.78 15.75 34.29
C ALA A 504 24.45 16.31 32.88
N LEU A 505 25.07 15.67 31.86
CA LEU A 505 24.60 15.70 30.48
C LEU A 505 23.99 14.32 30.14
N VAL A 506 22.84 14.32 29.54
CA VAL A 506 22.10 13.11 29.14
C VAL A 506 21.92 13.09 27.65
N GLY A 507 22.57 12.15 26.97
CA GLY A 507 22.49 11.94 25.53
C GLY A 507 21.39 10.94 25.19
N MET A 508 20.44 11.36 24.36
CA MET A 508 19.27 10.58 23.94
C MET A 508 19.19 10.49 22.42
N ILE A 509 18.60 9.42 21.92
CA ILE A 509 18.32 9.23 20.50
C ILE A 509 17.01 8.46 20.33
N ASP A 510 16.32 8.71 19.24
CA ASP A 510 15.31 7.80 18.72
C ASP A 510 16.02 6.71 17.89
N PRO A 511 16.19 5.49 18.44
CA PRO A 511 17.03 4.48 17.82
C PRO A 511 16.42 3.96 16.52
N PRO A 512 17.24 3.62 15.52
CA PRO A 512 16.77 2.94 14.33
C PRO A 512 16.15 1.59 14.70
N ARG A 513 15.14 1.17 13.92
CA ARG A 513 14.59 -0.19 14.03
C ARG A 513 15.63 -1.19 13.51
N GLU A 514 15.79 -2.32 14.15
CA GLU A 514 16.72 -3.38 13.70
C GLU A 514 16.37 -3.86 12.28
N GLU A 515 15.08 -4.00 11.99
CA GLU A 515 14.57 -4.43 10.69
C GLU A 515 14.88 -3.42 9.58
N SER A 516 14.97 -2.12 9.91
CA SER A 516 15.27 -1.08 8.91
C SER A 516 16.62 -1.27 8.25
N LYS A 517 17.63 -1.72 8.99
CA LYS A 517 18.97 -1.99 8.45
C LYS A 517 18.96 -3.11 7.42
N LEU A 518 18.26 -4.21 7.71
CA LEU A 518 18.11 -5.34 6.78
C LEU A 518 17.29 -4.91 5.55
N ALA A 519 16.20 -4.19 5.76
CA ALA A 519 15.35 -3.71 4.69
C ALA A 519 16.07 -2.73 3.73
N VAL A 520 16.94 -1.85 4.26
CA VAL A 520 17.80 -0.97 3.46
C VAL A 520 18.78 -1.79 2.60
N GLN A 521 19.37 -2.85 3.16
CA GLN A 521 20.25 -3.74 2.39
C GLN A 521 19.50 -4.45 1.26
N GLU A 522 18.27 -4.91 1.53
CA GLU A 522 17.39 -5.52 0.54
C GLU A 522 17.00 -4.53 -0.57
N CYS A 523 16.69 -3.26 -0.22
CA CYS A 523 16.46 -2.20 -1.21
C CYS A 523 17.63 -2.06 -2.16
N ILE A 524 18.84 -1.96 -1.62
CA ILE A 524 20.07 -1.75 -2.40
C ILE A 524 20.35 -2.96 -3.29
N ARG A 525 20.22 -4.17 -2.75
CA ARG A 525 20.30 -5.42 -3.52
C ARG A 525 19.30 -5.43 -4.67
N GLY A 526 18.09 -4.95 -4.41
CA GLY A 526 17.01 -4.83 -5.40
C GLY A 526 17.16 -3.66 -6.38
N GLY A 527 18.29 -2.93 -6.36
CA GLY A 527 18.55 -1.78 -7.24
C GLY A 527 17.70 -0.55 -6.92
N ILE A 528 17.20 -0.45 -5.69
CA ILE A 528 16.40 0.67 -5.20
C ILE A 528 17.29 1.57 -4.36
N LYS A 529 17.26 2.89 -4.62
CA LYS A 529 17.97 3.86 -3.80
C LYS A 529 17.12 4.35 -2.65
N PRO A 530 17.44 4.00 -1.38
CA PRO A 530 16.83 4.63 -0.23
C PRO A 530 17.44 6.01 0.00
N VAL A 531 16.60 6.99 0.32
CA VAL A 531 16.92 8.37 0.62
C VAL A 531 16.23 8.76 1.91
N MET A 532 16.97 9.33 2.87
CA MET A 532 16.41 9.81 4.12
C MET A 532 16.05 11.29 4.01
N ILE A 533 14.85 11.63 4.42
CA ILE A 533 14.34 13.01 4.49
C ILE A 533 13.87 13.27 5.92
N THR A 534 14.33 14.35 6.56
CA THR A 534 14.00 14.60 7.97
C THR A 534 14.03 16.08 8.35
N GLY A 535 13.28 16.43 9.40
CA GLY A 535 13.38 17.72 10.07
C GLY A 535 14.59 17.87 11.01
N ASP A 536 15.31 16.77 11.29
CA ASP A 536 16.45 16.76 12.20
C ASP A 536 17.67 17.51 11.67
N HIS A 537 18.61 17.79 12.58
CA HIS A 537 19.90 18.35 12.24
C HIS A 537 20.74 17.42 11.34
N LYS A 538 21.53 17.98 10.41
CA LYS A 538 22.33 17.26 9.42
C LYS A 538 23.25 16.18 10.02
N ILE A 539 23.90 16.47 11.16
CA ILE A 539 24.80 15.53 11.83
C ILE A 539 24.04 14.30 12.31
N THR A 540 22.93 14.50 13.02
CA THR A 540 22.07 13.41 13.53
C THR A 540 21.51 12.56 12.39
N ALA A 541 20.97 13.20 11.35
CA ALA A 541 20.43 12.54 10.18
C ALA A 541 21.49 11.68 9.47
N ARG A 542 22.69 12.23 9.27
CA ARG A 542 23.82 11.52 8.64
C ARG A 542 24.28 10.32 9.47
N THR A 543 24.36 10.48 10.79
CA THR A 543 24.79 9.40 11.70
C THR A 543 23.79 8.24 11.68
N ILE A 544 22.48 8.52 11.79
CA ILE A 544 21.44 7.50 11.68
C ILE A 544 21.46 6.83 10.31
N ALA A 545 21.52 7.62 9.22
CA ALA A 545 21.58 7.08 7.87
C ALA A 545 22.80 6.18 7.62
N LYS A 546 23.95 6.52 8.22
CA LYS A 546 25.18 5.69 8.18
C LYS A 546 24.97 4.37 8.93
N ASN A 547 24.36 4.41 10.11
CA ASN A 547 24.14 3.22 10.94
C ASN A 547 23.22 2.19 10.27
N ILE A 548 22.21 2.65 9.50
CA ILE A 548 21.29 1.78 8.78
C ILE A 548 21.74 1.48 7.33
N GLY A 549 22.81 2.11 6.85
CA GLY A 549 23.40 1.83 5.53
C GLY A 549 22.82 2.65 4.37
N ILE A 550 22.00 3.67 4.62
CA ILE A 550 21.52 4.63 3.59
C ILE A 550 22.66 5.53 3.13
N PHE A 551 23.43 6.09 4.07
CA PHE A 551 24.56 6.99 3.77
C PHE A 551 25.86 6.19 3.65
N ARG A 552 26.53 6.31 2.50
CA ARG A 552 27.77 5.59 2.16
C ARG A 552 28.90 6.57 1.83
N GLU A 553 30.10 6.04 1.69
CA GLU A 553 31.26 6.82 1.27
C GLU A 553 31.02 7.41 -0.13
N GLY A 554 31.21 8.72 -0.25
CA GLY A 554 30.91 9.48 -1.47
C GLY A 554 29.49 10.06 -1.57
N ASP A 555 28.55 9.67 -0.68
CA ASP A 555 27.22 10.26 -0.63
C ASP A 555 27.22 11.67 -0.01
N ILE A 556 26.24 12.48 -0.42
CA ILE A 556 26.05 13.85 0.05
C ILE A 556 24.89 13.90 1.06
N ALA A 557 25.09 14.63 2.16
CA ALA A 557 24.03 15.07 3.05
C ALA A 557 23.81 16.57 2.86
N LEU A 558 22.57 17.00 2.62
CA LEU A 558 22.18 18.37 2.31
C LEU A 558 21.23 18.93 3.38
N GLU A 559 21.39 20.20 3.75
CA GLU A 559 20.40 20.90 4.57
C GLU A 559 19.37 21.67 3.72
N GLY A 560 18.18 21.92 4.27
CA GLY A 560 17.13 22.68 3.60
C GLY A 560 17.59 24.04 3.09
N VAL A 561 18.40 24.76 3.87
CA VAL A 561 18.98 26.07 3.48
C VAL A 561 19.95 25.95 2.27
N GLU A 562 20.68 24.84 2.17
CA GLU A 562 21.55 24.54 1.02
C GLU A 562 20.69 24.19 -0.21
N LEU A 563 19.61 23.40 0.01
CA LEU A 563 18.66 23.03 -1.03
C LEU A 563 17.87 24.22 -1.59
N GLU A 564 17.55 25.20 -0.74
CA GLU A 564 16.82 26.40 -1.15
C GLU A 564 17.64 27.29 -2.10
N LYS A 565 18.96 27.28 -1.96
CA LYS A 565 19.88 28.02 -2.84
C LYS A 565 20.12 27.34 -4.20
N MET A 566 19.81 26.06 -4.31
CA MET A 566 19.96 25.30 -5.57
C MET A 566 18.79 25.57 -6.50
N THR A 567 19.08 25.74 -7.78
CA THR A 567 18.04 25.70 -8.83
C THR A 567 17.51 24.28 -9.03
N ASP A 568 16.35 24.13 -9.66
CA ASP A 568 15.80 22.80 -9.93
C ASP A 568 16.69 21.98 -10.86
N GLU A 569 17.36 22.64 -11.85
CA GLU A 569 18.30 21.99 -12.76
C GLU A 569 19.57 21.50 -12.04
N GLU A 570 20.06 22.25 -11.06
CA GLU A 570 21.18 21.84 -10.21
C GLU A 570 20.80 20.67 -9.32
N LEU A 571 19.61 20.69 -8.75
CA LEU A 571 19.08 19.58 -7.97
C LEU A 571 18.96 18.32 -8.82
N GLU A 572 18.38 18.39 -10.02
CA GLU A 572 18.25 17.26 -10.95
C GLU A 572 19.59 16.62 -11.30
N LYS A 573 20.65 17.42 -11.49
CA LYS A 573 22.01 16.89 -11.77
C LYS A 573 22.63 16.18 -10.56
N ASN A 574 22.33 16.63 -9.35
CA ASN A 574 23.00 16.16 -8.13
C ASN A 574 22.16 15.16 -7.31
N VAL A 575 20.84 15.07 -7.51
CA VAL A 575 19.91 14.28 -6.70
C VAL A 575 20.34 12.82 -6.56
N ALA A 576 20.97 12.23 -7.58
CA ALA A 576 21.47 10.87 -7.57
C ALA A 576 22.57 10.61 -6.52
N ASN A 577 23.33 11.64 -6.15
CA ASN A 577 24.44 11.55 -5.19
C ASN A 577 24.02 11.94 -3.76
N ILE A 578 22.82 12.51 -3.60
CA ILE A 578 22.31 12.93 -2.30
C ILE A 578 21.52 11.79 -1.69
N SER A 579 21.88 11.36 -0.50
CA SER A 579 21.24 10.27 0.24
C SER A 579 20.53 10.75 1.51
N VAL A 580 20.82 11.97 1.99
CA VAL A 580 20.22 12.53 3.21
C VAL A 580 19.85 14.00 2.99
N TYR A 581 18.61 14.35 3.32
CA TYR A 581 18.12 15.72 3.35
C TYR A 581 17.66 16.03 4.79
N ALA A 582 18.27 17.04 5.40
CA ALA A 582 18.07 17.45 6.78
C ALA A 582 17.39 18.83 6.87
N ARG A 583 16.58 19.08 7.89
CA ARG A 583 15.88 20.37 8.12
C ARG A 583 15.11 20.85 6.89
N VAL A 584 14.37 19.96 6.26
CA VAL A 584 13.62 20.27 5.03
C VAL A 584 12.19 20.71 5.31
N SER A 585 11.69 21.66 4.52
CA SER A 585 10.30 22.10 4.51
C SER A 585 9.41 21.18 3.64
N PRO A 586 8.08 21.29 3.71
CA PRO A 586 7.16 20.56 2.83
C PRO A 586 7.43 20.80 1.33
N GLU A 587 7.74 22.05 0.93
CA GLU A 587 8.07 22.40 -0.45
C GLU A 587 9.35 21.68 -0.91
N HIS A 588 10.34 21.55 -0.04
CA HIS A 588 11.58 20.83 -0.33
C HIS A 588 11.28 19.36 -0.63
N LYS A 589 10.37 18.71 0.12
CA LYS A 589 9.96 17.32 -0.12
C LYS A 589 9.37 17.14 -1.53
N ILE A 590 8.53 18.07 -1.98
CA ILE A 590 7.96 18.08 -3.34
C ILE A 590 9.07 18.25 -4.39
N ARG A 591 10.01 19.18 -4.20
CA ARG A 591 11.12 19.41 -5.13
C ARG A 591 12.01 18.18 -5.30
N ILE A 592 12.33 17.49 -4.20
CA ILE A 592 13.10 16.24 -4.22
C ILE A 592 12.37 15.15 -5.03
N VAL A 593 11.08 14.94 -4.78
CA VAL A 593 10.26 13.98 -5.52
C VAL A 593 10.23 14.32 -7.02
N ASN A 594 10.01 15.60 -7.37
CA ASN A 594 9.99 16.06 -8.76
C ASN A 594 11.35 15.83 -9.47
N ALA A 595 12.47 16.13 -8.80
CA ALA A 595 13.80 15.93 -9.37
C ALA A 595 14.06 14.46 -9.74
N TRP A 596 13.68 13.53 -8.86
CA TRP A 596 13.77 12.10 -9.17
C TRP A 596 12.85 11.68 -10.30
N GLN A 597 11.58 12.17 -10.34
CA GLN A 597 10.62 11.87 -11.40
C GLN A 597 11.07 12.37 -12.77
N LYS A 598 11.69 13.56 -12.85
CA LYS A 598 12.28 14.08 -14.09
C LYS A 598 13.43 13.24 -14.62
N LEU A 599 14.16 12.53 -13.75
CA LEU A 599 15.14 11.51 -14.16
C LEU A 599 14.49 10.18 -14.61
N GLY A 600 13.17 10.13 -14.75
CA GLY A 600 12.44 8.92 -15.14
C GLY A 600 12.36 7.86 -14.04
N LYS A 601 12.60 8.22 -12.77
CA LYS A 601 12.54 7.29 -11.64
C LYS A 601 11.14 7.21 -11.05
N ILE A 602 10.75 6.00 -10.63
CA ILE A 602 9.51 5.80 -9.89
C ILE A 602 9.82 5.97 -8.41
N VAL A 603 9.18 6.97 -7.81
CA VAL A 603 9.45 7.43 -6.44
C VAL A 603 8.35 6.96 -5.49
N ALA A 604 8.74 6.27 -4.43
CA ALA A 604 7.93 6.12 -3.23
C ALA A 604 8.31 7.21 -2.22
N MET A 605 7.31 7.81 -1.57
CA MET A 605 7.50 8.80 -0.50
C MET A 605 6.75 8.38 0.73
N THR A 606 7.42 8.34 1.90
CA THR A 606 6.75 8.10 3.18
C THR A 606 6.52 9.40 3.95
N GLY A 607 5.48 9.42 4.78
CA GLY A 607 5.19 10.54 5.67
C GLY A 607 4.05 10.21 6.63
N ASP A 608 3.99 10.95 7.74
CA ASP A 608 2.98 10.77 8.79
C ASP A 608 2.16 12.05 9.06
N GLY A 609 2.70 13.20 8.72
CA GLY A 609 2.11 14.50 9.03
C GLY A 609 1.33 15.15 7.88
N VAL A 610 0.61 16.21 8.23
CA VAL A 610 -0.07 17.13 7.29
C VAL A 610 0.93 17.71 6.30
N ASN A 611 2.14 18.00 6.77
CA ASN A 611 3.24 18.58 5.99
C ASN A 611 3.75 17.65 4.89
N ASP A 612 3.49 16.36 4.99
CA ASP A 612 3.91 15.36 4.02
C ASP A 612 2.87 15.13 2.92
N ALA A 613 1.61 15.43 3.19
CA ALA A 613 0.50 15.10 2.30
C ALA A 613 0.70 15.59 0.85
N PRO A 614 1.21 16.81 0.57
CA PRO A 614 1.46 17.26 -0.79
C PRO A 614 2.54 16.41 -1.49
N ALA A 615 3.60 16.02 -0.78
CA ALA A 615 4.67 15.17 -1.32
C ALA A 615 4.20 13.72 -1.51
N LEU A 616 3.39 13.18 -0.59
CA LEU A 616 2.74 11.87 -0.71
C LEU A 616 1.86 11.80 -1.95
N LYS A 617 1.03 12.82 -2.19
CA LYS A 617 0.15 12.91 -3.37
C LYS A 617 0.94 13.07 -4.67
N LYS A 618 2.08 13.75 -4.63
CA LYS A 618 2.95 13.99 -5.79
C LYS A 618 3.78 12.77 -6.17
N ALA A 619 4.18 11.95 -5.22
CA ALA A 619 4.95 10.73 -5.47
C ALA A 619 4.16 9.73 -6.33
N ASN A 620 4.88 8.83 -7.03
CA ASN A 620 4.25 7.76 -7.77
C ASN A 620 3.51 6.80 -6.81
N ILE A 621 4.09 6.59 -5.63
CA ILE A 621 3.48 5.86 -4.51
C ILE A 621 3.68 6.67 -3.24
N GLY A 622 2.62 7.32 -2.77
CA GLY A 622 2.59 7.88 -1.42
C GLY A 622 2.32 6.78 -0.40
N ILE A 623 3.05 6.78 0.70
CA ILE A 623 2.98 5.77 1.76
C ILE A 623 2.77 6.49 3.09
N ALA A 624 1.63 6.31 3.72
CA ALA A 624 1.34 6.88 5.02
C ALA A 624 1.54 5.88 6.16
N MET A 625 1.88 6.40 7.34
CA MET A 625 1.91 5.63 8.57
C MET A 625 0.48 5.34 9.03
N GLY A 626 0.22 4.13 9.54
CA GLY A 626 -1.10 3.69 9.98
C GLY A 626 -1.37 4.03 11.43
N ILE A 627 -0.34 3.98 12.29
CA ILE A 627 -0.42 4.22 13.74
C ILE A 627 -0.21 5.72 14.00
N THR A 628 0.93 6.27 13.56
CA THR A 628 1.31 7.67 13.84
C THR A 628 0.79 8.66 12.80
N GLY A 629 0.35 8.18 11.63
CA GLY A 629 -0.07 9.03 10.52
C GLY A 629 -1.40 9.73 10.78
N THR A 630 -1.45 11.04 10.43
CA THR A 630 -2.69 11.82 10.43
C THR A 630 -3.64 11.32 9.32
N GLU A 631 -4.93 11.54 9.48
CA GLU A 631 -5.92 11.16 8.45
C GLU A 631 -5.64 11.84 7.09
N VAL A 632 -5.08 13.06 7.13
CA VAL A 632 -4.66 13.78 5.92
C VAL A 632 -3.57 13.03 5.17
N SER A 633 -2.52 12.59 5.89
CA SER A 633 -1.43 11.80 5.28
C SER A 633 -1.95 10.49 4.73
N LYS A 634 -2.81 9.80 5.48
CA LYS A 634 -3.46 8.55 5.05
C LYS A 634 -4.31 8.76 3.80
N ASN A 635 -5.07 9.87 3.71
CA ASN A 635 -5.89 10.16 2.54
C ASN A 635 -5.08 10.54 1.30
N ALA A 636 -3.98 11.25 1.45
CA ALA A 636 -3.08 11.62 0.36
C ALA A 636 -2.29 10.42 -0.18
N ALA A 637 -2.10 9.38 0.62
CA ALA A 637 -1.29 8.21 0.29
C ALA A 637 -2.05 7.16 -0.54
N SER A 638 -1.30 6.43 -1.36
CA SER A 638 -1.77 5.27 -2.13
C SER A 638 -1.69 3.95 -1.33
N MET A 639 -0.84 3.93 -0.29
CA MET A 639 -0.63 2.77 0.59
C MET A 639 -0.49 3.24 2.04
N ILE A 640 -1.00 2.44 2.98
CA ILE A 640 -0.89 2.68 4.42
C ILE A 640 -0.15 1.50 5.06
N LEU A 641 0.83 1.80 5.93
CA LEU A 641 1.56 0.81 6.71
C LEU A 641 0.89 0.65 8.08
N ALA A 642 0.20 -0.45 8.31
CA ALA A 642 -0.50 -0.70 9.58
C ALA A 642 0.46 -0.87 10.78
N ASP A 643 1.75 -1.10 10.54
CA ASP A 643 2.80 -1.31 11.54
C ASP A 643 3.87 -0.21 11.57
N ASP A 644 3.70 0.85 10.79
CA ASP A 644 4.66 1.95 10.63
C ASP A 644 6.11 1.49 10.35
N ASN A 645 6.29 0.36 9.66
CA ASN A 645 7.60 -0.28 9.53
C ASN A 645 8.13 -0.19 8.08
N PHE A 646 9.33 0.36 7.92
CA PHE A 646 10.00 0.45 6.62
C PHE A 646 10.18 -0.93 5.94
N SER A 647 10.39 -2.01 6.70
CA SER A 647 10.53 -3.36 6.14
C SER A 647 9.27 -3.82 5.38
N THR A 648 8.10 -3.36 5.80
CA THR A 648 6.83 -3.65 5.13
C THR A 648 6.75 -3.03 3.73
N ILE A 649 7.40 -1.87 3.50
CA ILE A 649 7.53 -1.27 2.16
C ILE A 649 8.30 -2.22 1.24
N VAL A 650 9.41 -2.79 1.71
CA VAL A 650 10.24 -3.70 0.92
C VAL A 650 9.45 -4.97 0.56
N LYS A 651 8.71 -5.53 1.52
CA LYS A 651 7.81 -6.67 1.27
C LYS A 651 6.75 -6.34 0.22
N ALA A 652 6.18 -5.13 0.27
CA ALA A 652 5.21 -4.67 -0.72
C ALA A 652 5.82 -4.54 -2.12
N ILE A 653 7.04 -4.03 -2.23
CA ILE A 653 7.77 -3.93 -3.50
C ILE A 653 8.06 -5.32 -4.09
N ILE A 654 8.53 -6.25 -3.26
CA ILE A 654 8.76 -7.64 -3.66
C ILE A 654 7.47 -8.27 -4.19
N THR A 655 6.35 -8.04 -3.50
CA THR A 655 5.03 -8.51 -3.92
C THR A 655 4.62 -7.87 -5.25
N GLY A 656 4.79 -6.54 -5.42
CA GLY A 656 4.50 -5.85 -6.68
C GLY A 656 5.31 -6.40 -7.87
N ARG A 657 6.60 -6.70 -7.68
CA ARG A 657 7.45 -7.36 -8.70
C ARG A 657 6.93 -8.76 -9.04
N ASN A 658 6.54 -9.53 -8.02
CA ASN A 658 5.98 -10.87 -8.22
C ASN A 658 4.67 -10.82 -9.01
N VAL A 659 3.78 -9.91 -8.65
CA VAL A 659 2.49 -9.71 -9.34
C VAL A 659 2.69 -9.43 -10.82
N TYR A 660 3.56 -8.47 -11.16
CA TYR A 660 3.85 -8.13 -12.54
C TYR A 660 4.41 -9.34 -13.31
N ARG A 661 5.37 -10.06 -12.73
CA ARG A 661 5.95 -11.28 -13.32
C ARG A 661 4.89 -12.35 -13.54
N ASN A 662 4.02 -12.56 -12.58
CA ASN A 662 2.94 -13.55 -12.65
C ASN A 662 1.90 -13.19 -13.71
N ILE A 663 1.50 -11.92 -13.80
CA ILE A 663 0.63 -11.42 -14.86
C ILE A 663 1.28 -11.64 -16.23
N LYS A 664 2.55 -11.28 -16.41
CA LYS A 664 3.29 -11.50 -17.66
C LYS A 664 3.37 -12.98 -18.02
N ASN A 665 3.56 -13.84 -17.03
CA ASN A 665 3.57 -15.30 -17.23
C ASN A 665 2.18 -15.83 -17.63
N ALA A 666 1.11 -15.38 -17.00
CA ALA A 666 -0.26 -15.76 -17.37
C ALA A 666 -0.60 -15.33 -18.81
N ILE A 667 -0.23 -14.09 -19.18
CA ILE A 667 -0.35 -13.60 -20.56
C ILE A 667 0.42 -14.49 -21.53
N GLY A 668 1.66 -14.83 -21.17
CA GLY A 668 2.52 -15.68 -22.00
C GLY A 668 1.93 -17.07 -22.21
N PHE A 669 1.44 -17.68 -21.15
CA PHE A 669 0.75 -18.97 -21.19
C PHE A 669 -0.46 -18.96 -22.15
N LEU A 670 -1.32 -17.97 -22.04
CA LEU A 670 -2.50 -17.84 -22.90
C LEU A 670 -2.12 -17.65 -24.37
N LEU A 671 -1.22 -16.71 -24.65
CA LEU A 671 -0.86 -16.34 -26.01
C LEU A 671 -0.08 -17.45 -26.73
N SER A 672 0.84 -18.15 -26.06
CA SER A 672 1.60 -19.24 -26.68
C SER A 672 0.70 -20.42 -27.05
N GLY A 673 -0.25 -20.75 -26.16
CA GLY A 673 -1.24 -21.79 -26.41
C GLY A 673 -2.19 -21.47 -27.59
N ASN A 674 -2.68 -20.23 -27.67
CA ASN A 674 -3.52 -19.79 -28.77
C ASN A 674 -2.73 -19.73 -30.09
N THR A 675 -1.46 -19.31 -30.05
CA THR A 675 -0.57 -19.33 -31.21
C THR A 675 -0.40 -20.73 -31.74
N ALA A 676 -0.27 -21.75 -30.89
CA ALA A 676 -0.17 -23.14 -31.30
C ALA A 676 -1.43 -23.64 -32.06
N ALA A 677 -2.62 -23.31 -31.53
CA ALA A 677 -3.88 -23.65 -32.18
C ALA A 677 -4.02 -22.99 -33.56
N ILE A 678 -3.71 -21.67 -33.62
CA ILE A 678 -3.75 -20.89 -34.87
C ILE A 678 -2.81 -21.50 -35.93
N LEU A 679 -1.58 -21.83 -35.57
CA LEU A 679 -0.58 -22.40 -36.48
C LEU A 679 -1.00 -23.75 -36.97
N ALA A 680 -1.59 -24.61 -36.13
CA ALA A 680 -2.09 -25.91 -36.53
C ALA A 680 -3.26 -25.79 -37.55
N VAL A 681 -4.20 -24.88 -37.31
CA VAL A 681 -5.31 -24.61 -38.24
C VAL A 681 -4.81 -24.01 -39.57
N LEU A 682 -3.89 -23.06 -39.50
CA LEU A 682 -3.30 -22.45 -40.69
C LEU A 682 -2.57 -23.48 -41.53
N TYR A 683 -1.77 -24.36 -40.88
CA TYR A 683 -1.08 -25.45 -41.59
C TYR A 683 -2.07 -26.39 -42.26
N SER A 684 -3.10 -26.86 -41.55
CA SER A 684 -4.10 -27.76 -42.13
C SER A 684 -4.84 -27.13 -43.29
N SER A 685 -5.15 -25.85 -43.22
CA SER A 685 -5.78 -25.08 -44.27
C SER A 685 -4.89 -24.95 -45.53
N LEU A 686 -3.62 -24.58 -45.33
CA LEU A 686 -2.67 -24.43 -46.45
C LEU A 686 -2.33 -25.76 -47.11
N ALA A 687 -2.25 -26.84 -46.35
CA ALA A 687 -1.96 -28.18 -46.86
C ALA A 687 -3.20 -28.90 -47.40
N ASN A 688 -4.34 -28.26 -47.46
CA ASN A 688 -5.64 -28.82 -47.91
C ASN A 688 -5.99 -30.15 -47.18
N LEU A 689 -5.74 -30.19 -45.87
CA LEU A 689 -6.04 -31.31 -45.00
C LEU A 689 -7.47 -31.19 -44.42
N PRO A 690 -8.07 -32.27 -43.92
CA PRO A 690 -9.31 -32.22 -43.19
C PRO A 690 -9.23 -31.26 -42.00
N VAL A 691 -10.38 -30.73 -41.56
CA VAL A 691 -10.47 -29.77 -40.43
C VAL A 691 -9.86 -30.39 -39.19
N ILE A 692 -8.80 -29.74 -38.66
CA ILE A 692 -8.03 -30.25 -37.53
C ILE A 692 -8.77 -30.11 -36.20
N PHE A 693 -9.54 -29.03 -36.02
CA PHE A 693 -10.36 -28.76 -34.83
C PHE A 693 -11.78 -28.32 -35.23
N SER A 694 -12.78 -28.90 -34.58
CA SER A 694 -14.16 -28.41 -34.70
C SER A 694 -14.32 -27.12 -33.84
N ALA A 695 -15.37 -26.35 -34.14
CA ALA A 695 -15.71 -25.17 -33.34
C ALA A 695 -15.90 -25.46 -31.85
N VAL A 696 -16.56 -26.60 -31.55
CA VAL A 696 -16.82 -27.07 -30.19
C VAL A 696 -15.53 -27.42 -29.44
N GLN A 697 -14.60 -28.07 -30.12
CA GLN A 697 -13.29 -28.41 -29.56
C GLN A 697 -12.48 -27.16 -29.23
N LEU A 698 -12.48 -26.16 -30.10
CA LEU A 698 -11.79 -24.88 -29.85
C LEU A 698 -12.38 -24.11 -28.64
N LEU A 699 -13.71 -24.10 -28.52
CA LEU A 699 -14.39 -23.49 -27.36
C LEU A 699 -14.08 -24.24 -26.07
N PHE A 700 -14.07 -25.59 -26.11
CA PHE A 700 -13.71 -26.39 -24.94
C PHE A 700 -12.25 -26.19 -24.52
N ILE A 701 -11.34 -26.05 -25.47
CA ILE A 701 -9.93 -25.75 -25.20
C ILE A 701 -9.82 -24.45 -24.41
N ASN A 702 -10.50 -23.36 -24.82
CA ASN A 702 -10.50 -22.10 -24.11
C ASN A 702 -11.09 -22.24 -22.70
N LEU A 703 -12.23 -22.92 -22.55
CA LEU A 703 -12.84 -23.18 -21.25
C LEU A 703 -11.89 -23.95 -20.31
N LEU A 704 -11.26 -25.00 -20.80
CA LEU A 704 -10.38 -25.88 -20.02
C LEU A 704 -9.08 -25.20 -19.60
N THR A 705 -8.46 -24.43 -20.55
CA THR A 705 -7.09 -23.97 -20.40
C THR A 705 -6.96 -22.52 -20.00
N ASP A 706 -7.90 -21.62 -20.35
CA ASP A 706 -7.76 -20.19 -20.15
C ASP A 706 -8.23 -19.73 -18.77
N SER A 707 -9.11 -20.46 -18.12
CA SER A 707 -9.71 -20.01 -16.86
C SER A 707 -8.88 -20.39 -15.64
N LEU A 708 -8.92 -21.63 -15.18
CA LEU A 708 -8.27 -22.06 -13.95
C LEU A 708 -6.74 -22.13 -14.04
N PRO A 709 -6.13 -22.68 -15.11
CA PRO A 709 -4.67 -22.75 -15.20
C PRO A 709 -4.00 -21.38 -15.28
N SER A 710 -4.59 -20.42 -15.99
CA SER A 710 -4.03 -19.07 -16.09
C SER A 710 -4.10 -18.28 -14.77
N ILE A 711 -5.20 -18.41 -14.00
CA ILE A 711 -5.28 -17.88 -12.64
C ILE A 711 -4.22 -18.52 -11.75
N ALA A 712 -4.03 -19.85 -11.87
CA ALA A 712 -3.05 -20.57 -11.06
C ALA A 712 -1.61 -20.14 -11.34
N VAL A 713 -1.28 -19.83 -12.60
CA VAL A 713 0.00 -19.21 -12.99
C VAL A 713 0.10 -17.78 -12.44
N GLY A 714 -1.00 -17.02 -12.47
CA GLY A 714 -1.08 -15.65 -11.97
C GLY A 714 -0.85 -15.49 -10.45
N VAL A 715 -1.08 -16.55 -9.68
CA VAL A 715 -0.88 -16.57 -8.22
C VAL A 715 0.34 -17.39 -7.77
N GLU A 716 1.34 -17.55 -8.63
CA GLU A 716 2.57 -18.25 -8.27
C GLU A 716 3.27 -17.61 -7.07
N PRO A 717 3.66 -18.37 -6.04
CA PRO A 717 4.35 -17.87 -4.88
C PRO A 717 5.65 -17.14 -5.20
N LYS A 718 6.04 -16.20 -4.31
CA LYS A 718 7.30 -15.45 -4.42
C LYS A 718 8.50 -16.41 -4.48
N ASN A 719 9.46 -16.11 -5.37
CA ASN A 719 10.76 -16.77 -5.42
C ASN A 719 11.83 -15.82 -4.86
N GLU A 720 12.89 -16.37 -4.28
CA GLU A 720 13.97 -15.60 -3.62
C GLU A 720 14.76 -14.70 -4.57
N ASP A 721 14.78 -15.04 -5.86
CA ASP A 721 15.49 -14.30 -6.91
C ASP A 721 14.80 -12.99 -7.37
N ILE A 722 13.60 -12.73 -6.89
CA ILE A 722 12.83 -11.54 -7.27
C ILE A 722 13.48 -10.23 -6.82
N LEU A 723 14.20 -10.26 -5.69
CA LEU A 723 14.94 -9.11 -5.18
C LEU A 723 16.16 -8.77 -6.05
N ASP A 724 16.74 -9.74 -6.74
CA ASP A 724 17.91 -9.52 -7.59
C ASP A 724 17.54 -8.89 -8.95
N GLU A 725 16.24 -8.84 -9.27
CA GLU A 725 15.76 -8.16 -10.47
C GLU A 725 15.81 -6.64 -10.27
N LYS A 726 16.33 -5.91 -11.26
CA LYS A 726 16.33 -4.44 -11.25
C LYS A 726 14.90 -3.90 -11.35
N PRO A 727 14.62 -2.68 -10.84
CA PRO A 727 13.34 -2.02 -11.05
C PRO A 727 13.00 -1.96 -12.54
N ARG A 728 11.76 -2.27 -12.86
CA ARG A 728 11.26 -2.24 -14.24
C ARG A 728 11.14 -0.80 -14.72
N ASP A 729 11.43 -0.58 -16.01
CA ASP A 729 11.05 0.67 -16.68
C ASP A 729 9.51 0.70 -16.85
N PRO A 730 8.81 1.70 -16.30
CA PRO A 730 7.35 1.80 -16.41
C PRO A 730 6.85 1.94 -17.86
N ASN A 731 7.70 2.42 -18.77
CA ASN A 731 7.39 2.58 -20.18
C ASN A 731 7.68 1.31 -21.01
N GLU A 732 8.26 0.27 -20.42
CA GLU A 732 8.51 -0.99 -21.11
C GLU A 732 7.20 -1.68 -21.47
N ALA A 733 6.98 -1.93 -22.76
CA ALA A 733 5.83 -2.69 -23.22
C ALA A 733 5.84 -4.11 -22.65
N ILE A 734 4.67 -4.62 -22.25
CA ILE A 734 4.52 -6.00 -21.74
C ILE A 734 5.07 -7.01 -22.74
N LEU A 735 4.72 -6.82 -24.02
CA LEU A 735 5.21 -7.63 -25.13
C LEU A 735 6.46 -7.02 -25.74
N THR A 736 7.59 -7.27 -25.09
CA THR A 736 8.89 -6.96 -25.71
C THR A 736 9.15 -7.87 -26.91
N LYS A 737 10.00 -7.44 -27.86
CA LYS A 737 10.39 -8.26 -29.02
C LYS A 737 10.92 -9.65 -28.58
N ARG A 738 11.69 -9.68 -27.49
CA ARG A 738 12.24 -10.94 -26.95
C ARG A 738 11.13 -11.84 -26.38
N PHE A 739 10.14 -11.26 -25.70
CA PHE A 739 9.02 -12.02 -25.16
C PHE A 739 8.10 -12.53 -26.29
N SER A 740 7.79 -11.73 -27.30
CA SER A 740 7.00 -12.14 -28.47
C SER A 740 7.69 -13.26 -29.26
N ALA A 741 9.01 -13.19 -29.43
CA ALA A 741 9.77 -14.26 -30.07
C ALA A 741 9.69 -15.58 -29.26
N LYS A 742 9.80 -15.49 -27.93
CA LYS A 742 9.60 -16.65 -27.04
C LYS A 742 8.22 -17.29 -27.24
N LEU A 743 7.15 -16.48 -27.22
CA LEU A 743 5.78 -16.95 -27.41
C LEU A 743 5.60 -17.68 -28.75
N LEU A 744 6.17 -17.11 -29.81
CA LEU A 744 6.10 -17.71 -31.15
C LEU A 744 6.86 -19.05 -31.21
N ILE A 745 8.06 -19.13 -30.65
CA ILE A 745 8.86 -20.38 -30.63
C ILE A 745 8.13 -21.47 -29.83
N GLU A 746 7.61 -21.14 -28.66
CA GLU A 746 6.85 -22.09 -27.84
C GLU A 746 5.55 -22.53 -28.55
N GLY A 747 4.83 -21.59 -29.17
CA GLY A 747 3.64 -21.90 -29.99
C GLY A 747 3.95 -22.81 -31.18
N ILE A 748 5.04 -22.56 -31.92
CA ILE A 748 5.49 -23.43 -33.02
C ILE A 748 5.84 -24.82 -32.49
N LEU A 749 6.58 -24.88 -31.37
CA LEU A 749 6.96 -26.16 -30.79
C LEU A 749 5.72 -27.00 -30.45
N ILE A 750 4.72 -26.45 -29.80
CA ILE A 750 3.47 -27.14 -29.45
C ILE A 750 2.71 -27.54 -30.74
N ALA A 751 2.61 -26.63 -31.75
CA ALA A 751 1.91 -26.88 -33.01
C ALA A 751 2.50 -28.08 -33.79
N ILE A 752 3.83 -28.24 -33.79
CA ILE A 752 4.50 -29.38 -34.44
C ILE A 752 3.99 -30.71 -33.86
N PHE A 753 3.92 -30.84 -32.54
CA PHE A 753 3.48 -32.08 -31.91
C PHE A 753 1.97 -32.34 -32.08
N ILE A 754 1.16 -31.29 -32.17
CA ILE A 754 -0.26 -31.37 -32.50
C ILE A 754 -0.43 -31.89 -33.92
N ILE A 755 0.33 -31.36 -34.89
CA ILE A 755 0.31 -31.78 -36.29
C ILE A 755 0.77 -33.23 -36.41
N ILE A 756 1.80 -33.66 -35.70
CA ILE A 756 2.25 -35.05 -35.65
C ILE A 756 1.12 -35.97 -35.15
N ALA A 757 0.46 -35.61 -34.05
CA ALA A 757 -0.67 -36.36 -33.49
C ALA A 757 -1.83 -36.47 -34.52
N PHE A 758 -2.12 -35.35 -35.22
CA PHE A 758 -3.12 -35.31 -36.28
C PHE A 758 -2.80 -36.31 -37.41
N TYR A 759 -1.55 -36.32 -37.92
CA TYR A 759 -1.13 -37.26 -38.99
C TYR A 759 -1.16 -38.70 -38.54
N ILE A 760 -0.85 -39.00 -37.27
CA ILE A 760 -0.96 -40.37 -36.74
C ILE A 760 -2.40 -40.86 -36.80
N GLY A 761 -3.35 -40.03 -36.32
CA GLY A 761 -4.77 -40.38 -36.34
C GLY A 761 -5.39 -40.36 -37.76
N LEU A 762 -4.89 -39.48 -38.64
CA LEU A 762 -5.36 -39.36 -40.04
C LEU A 762 -5.15 -40.64 -40.86
N LYS A 763 -4.18 -41.48 -40.49
CA LYS A 763 -3.96 -42.77 -41.12
C LYS A 763 -5.20 -43.67 -41.04
N ASP A 764 -5.97 -43.55 -39.96
CA ASP A 764 -7.17 -44.34 -39.73
C ASP A 764 -8.44 -43.61 -40.22
N SER A 765 -8.62 -42.35 -39.83
CA SER A 765 -9.72 -41.49 -40.28
C SER A 765 -9.46 -40.04 -39.98
N ALA A 766 -10.12 -39.13 -40.70
CA ALA A 766 -10.09 -37.68 -40.43
C ALA A 766 -10.58 -37.34 -38.99
N LEU A 767 -11.65 -38.03 -38.55
CA LEU A 767 -12.22 -37.84 -37.22
C LEU A 767 -11.26 -38.27 -36.09
N LYS A 768 -10.52 -39.38 -36.31
CA LYS A 768 -9.51 -39.86 -35.36
C LYS A 768 -8.31 -38.90 -35.31
N GLY A 769 -7.89 -38.36 -36.46
CA GLY A 769 -6.87 -37.32 -36.55
C GLY A 769 -7.25 -36.07 -35.75
N SER A 770 -8.46 -35.53 -35.97
CA SER A 770 -9.01 -34.40 -35.21
C SER A 770 -9.08 -34.70 -33.71
N THR A 771 -9.56 -35.87 -33.31
CA THR A 771 -9.63 -36.29 -31.90
C THR A 771 -8.25 -36.30 -31.23
N MET A 772 -7.23 -36.88 -31.91
CA MET A 772 -5.86 -36.94 -31.39
C MET A 772 -5.24 -35.54 -31.30
N ALA A 773 -5.43 -34.70 -32.32
CA ALA A 773 -4.95 -33.30 -32.29
C ALA A 773 -5.57 -32.51 -31.16
N PHE A 774 -6.90 -32.62 -30.99
CA PHE A 774 -7.64 -31.95 -29.91
C PHE A 774 -7.13 -32.36 -28.51
N ALA A 775 -7.01 -33.68 -28.27
CA ALA A 775 -6.53 -34.17 -26.98
C ALA A 775 -5.07 -33.75 -26.71
N THR A 776 -4.21 -33.78 -27.74
CA THR A 776 -2.81 -33.37 -27.65
C THR A 776 -2.70 -31.89 -27.34
N LEU A 777 -3.49 -31.02 -27.97
CA LEU A 777 -3.49 -29.59 -27.69
C LEU A 777 -3.92 -29.31 -26.26
N CYS A 778 -5.04 -29.90 -25.80
CA CYS A 778 -5.52 -29.71 -24.41
C CYS A 778 -4.46 -30.13 -23.40
N LEU A 779 -3.86 -31.32 -23.53
CA LEU A 779 -2.84 -31.79 -22.59
C LEU A 779 -1.55 -30.99 -22.68
N ALA A 780 -1.09 -30.66 -23.89
CA ALA A 780 0.13 -29.85 -24.05
C ALA A 780 -0.03 -28.48 -23.38
N ARG A 781 -1.22 -27.84 -23.47
CA ARG A 781 -1.49 -26.60 -22.76
C ARG A 781 -1.50 -26.78 -21.24
N LEU A 782 -2.11 -27.84 -20.72
CA LEU A 782 -2.09 -28.12 -19.29
C LEU A 782 -0.64 -28.30 -18.77
N PHE A 783 0.20 -29.09 -19.48
CA PHE A 783 1.61 -29.23 -19.15
C PHE A 783 2.38 -27.91 -19.30
N HIS A 784 2.08 -27.12 -20.32
CA HIS A 784 2.69 -25.84 -20.59
C HIS A 784 2.42 -24.80 -19.47
N GLY A 785 1.33 -24.94 -18.72
CA GLY A 785 1.08 -24.15 -17.49
C GLY A 785 2.22 -24.30 -16.46
N ILE A 786 2.88 -25.48 -16.43
CA ILE A 786 4.06 -25.72 -15.59
C ILE A 786 5.26 -24.90 -16.08
N ASP A 787 5.39 -24.69 -17.39
CA ASP A 787 6.49 -23.92 -17.97
C ASP A 787 6.42 -22.43 -17.60
N TYR A 788 5.23 -21.90 -17.34
CA TYR A 788 5.02 -20.50 -16.99
C TYR A 788 5.03 -20.17 -15.48
N ARG A 789 5.34 -21.14 -14.62
CA ARG A 789 5.49 -20.93 -13.18
C ARG A 789 6.72 -20.09 -12.80
N GLY A 790 7.73 -19.98 -13.68
CA GLY A 790 8.89 -19.15 -13.44
C GLY A 790 9.97 -19.27 -14.51
N GLN A 791 11.06 -18.52 -14.33
CA GLN A 791 12.18 -18.53 -15.29
C GLN A 791 13.06 -19.77 -15.15
N ARG A 792 13.29 -20.25 -13.91
CA ARG A 792 14.03 -21.47 -13.63
C ARG A 792 13.21 -22.73 -13.93
N ASN A 793 13.84 -23.88 -13.99
CA ASN A 793 13.12 -25.15 -14.15
C ASN A 793 12.21 -25.42 -12.93
N VAL A 794 11.14 -26.19 -13.15
CA VAL A 794 10.09 -26.40 -12.13
C VAL A 794 10.60 -27.11 -10.88
N PHE A 795 11.62 -27.94 -10.96
CA PHE A 795 12.19 -28.63 -9.81
C PHE A 795 13.00 -27.66 -8.94
N ALA A 796 13.70 -26.70 -9.53
CA ALA A 796 14.41 -25.66 -8.81
C ALA A 796 13.45 -24.66 -8.13
N ILE A 797 12.27 -24.39 -8.73
CA ILE A 797 11.22 -23.53 -8.14
C ILE A 797 10.48 -24.27 -7.02
N GLY A 798 10.37 -25.58 -7.10
CA GLY A 798 9.59 -26.45 -6.22
C GLY A 798 8.26 -26.85 -6.85
N PHE A 799 8.18 -28.09 -7.33
CA PHE A 799 7.00 -28.60 -8.05
C PHE A 799 5.70 -28.46 -7.24
N PHE A 800 5.72 -28.77 -5.97
CA PHE A 800 4.55 -28.76 -5.08
C PHE A 800 4.24 -27.40 -4.43
N LYS A 801 5.03 -26.36 -4.68
CA LYS A 801 4.94 -25.06 -4.02
C LYS A 801 3.64 -24.32 -4.37
N ASN A 802 3.15 -24.45 -5.62
CA ASN A 802 1.87 -23.90 -6.06
C ASN A 802 0.77 -24.98 -6.10
N LYS A 803 0.02 -25.09 -5.02
CA LYS A 803 -1.10 -26.04 -4.92
C LYS A 803 -2.24 -25.72 -5.91
N PHE A 804 -2.48 -24.45 -6.23
CA PHE A 804 -3.49 -24.03 -7.19
C PHE A 804 -3.17 -24.54 -8.60
N SER A 805 -1.89 -24.52 -9.01
CA SER A 805 -1.44 -25.05 -10.29
C SER A 805 -1.67 -26.56 -10.40
N LEU A 806 -1.43 -27.30 -9.33
CA LEU A 806 -1.67 -28.74 -9.29
C LEU A 806 -3.17 -29.08 -9.35
N ILE A 807 -4.01 -28.34 -8.63
CA ILE A 807 -5.46 -28.52 -8.66
C ILE A 807 -6.01 -28.18 -10.05
N ALA A 808 -5.59 -27.07 -10.64
CA ALA A 808 -6.01 -26.68 -11.98
C ALA A 808 -5.61 -27.72 -13.04
N PHE A 809 -4.37 -28.24 -12.96
CA PHE A 809 -3.92 -29.32 -13.81
C PHE A 809 -4.76 -30.59 -13.64
N ALA A 810 -5.00 -31.04 -12.40
CA ALA A 810 -5.76 -32.26 -12.12
C ALA A 810 -7.21 -32.14 -12.61
N LEU A 811 -7.87 -31.01 -12.37
CA LEU A 811 -9.23 -30.76 -12.85
C LEU A 811 -9.29 -30.76 -14.38
N GLY A 812 -8.37 -30.06 -15.05
CA GLY A 812 -8.27 -30.05 -16.51
C GLY A 812 -8.02 -31.43 -17.09
N PHE A 813 -7.12 -32.20 -16.47
CA PHE A 813 -6.83 -33.57 -16.87
C PHE A 813 -8.05 -34.50 -16.72
N ILE A 814 -8.77 -34.42 -15.59
CA ILE A 814 -9.99 -35.20 -15.37
C ILE A 814 -11.07 -34.84 -16.37
N LEU A 815 -11.33 -33.53 -16.61
CA LEU A 815 -12.34 -33.07 -17.54
C LEU A 815 -12.05 -33.53 -18.98
N LEU A 816 -10.80 -33.43 -19.43
CA LEU A 816 -10.42 -33.91 -20.77
C LEU A 816 -10.62 -35.42 -20.90
N ASN A 817 -10.15 -36.20 -19.91
CA ASN A 817 -10.31 -37.66 -19.97
C ASN A 817 -11.80 -38.06 -19.84
N ALA A 818 -12.62 -37.36 -19.13
CA ALA A 818 -14.07 -37.55 -19.08
C ALA A 818 -14.68 -37.38 -20.50
N VAL A 819 -14.28 -36.36 -21.26
CA VAL A 819 -14.72 -36.16 -22.65
C VAL A 819 -14.25 -37.31 -23.56
N LEU A 820 -13.00 -37.76 -23.45
CA LEU A 820 -12.41 -38.78 -24.31
C LEU A 820 -12.89 -40.20 -24.01
N LEU A 821 -13.38 -40.48 -22.79
CA LEU A 821 -13.77 -41.82 -22.34
C LEU A 821 -15.29 -42.01 -22.26
N CYS A 822 -16.08 -40.94 -22.32
CA CYS A 822 -17.54 -41.01 -22.19
C CYS A 822 -18.23 -41.04 -23.56
N PRO A 823 -18.76 -42.21 -24.03
CA PRO A 823 -19.33 -42.33 -25.36
C PRO A 823 -20.48 -41.35 -25.68
N PRO A 824 -21.40 -41.03 -24.77
CA PRO A 824 -22.43 -40.01 -25.02
C PRO A 824 -21.91 -38.62 -25.44
N LEU A 825 -20.65 -38.29 -25.11
CA LEU A 825 -20.02 -37.01 -25.45
C LEU A 825 -19.39 -37.02 -26.85
N TYR A 826 -19.20 -38.21 -27.49
CA TYR A 826 -18.48 -38.29 -28.77
C TYR A 826 -19.13 -37.45 -29.87
N ASN A 827 -20.43 -37.60 -30.08
CA ASN A 827 -21.13 -36.81 -31.08
C ASN A 827 -21.11 -35.32 -30.78
N MET A 828 -21.27 -35.00 -29.51
CA MET A 828 -21.28 -33.63 -29.03
C MET A 828 -19.98 -32.88 -29.30
N PHE A 829 -18.83 -33.51 -29.06
CA PHE A 829 -17.49 -32.93 -29.25
C PHE A 829 -16.91 -33.24 -30.64
N GLY A 830 -17.60 -34.01 -31.50
CA GLY A 830 -17.08 -34.44 -32.80
C GLY A 830 -15.78 -35.23 -32.63
N ILE A 831 -15.80 -36.24 -31.74
CA ILE A 831 -14.64 -37.09 -31.45
C ILE A 831 -15.00 -38.58 -31.67
N THR A 832 -14.00 -39.42 -31.72
CA THR A 832 -14.18 -40.87 -31.89
C THR A 832 -13.44 -41.64 -30.80
N LYS A 833 -13.83 -42.91 -30.60
CA LYS A 833 -13.17 -43.80 -29.66
C LYS A 833 -11.69 -43.98 -29.99
N LEU A 834 -10.85 -43.83 -28.99
CA LEU A 834 -9.40 -44.00 -29.08
C LEU A 834 -8.99 -45.35 -28.48
N GLU A 835 -7.98 -45.98 -29.04
CA GLU A 835 -7.33 -47.15 -28.49
C GLU A 835 -6.27 -46.79 -27.45
N THR A 836 -5.87 -47.72 -26.61
CA THR A 836 -4.85 -47.52 -25.57
C THR A 836 -3.53 -46.99 -26.15
N ALA A 837 -3.13 -47.48 -27.35
CA ALA A 837 -1.94 -47.00 -28.02
C ALA A 837 -2.04 -45.50 -28.39
N ASN A 838 -3.23 -45.03 -28.81
CA ASN A 838 -3.44 -43.63 -29.14
C ASN A 838 -3.37 -42.74 -27.89
N PHE A 839 -3.87 -43.20 -26.74
CA PHE A 839 -3.71 -42.47 -25.48
C PHE A 839 -2.24 -42.33 -25.10
N ILE A 840 -1.44 -43.36 -25.21
CA ILE A 840 0.01 -43.31 -24.94
C ILE A 840 0.67 -42.30 -25.88
N GLN A 841 0.35 -42.32 -27.16
CA GLN A 841 0.89 -41.38 -28.16
C GLN A 841 0.53 -39.95 -27.83
N ILE A 842 -0.74 -39.68 -27.47
CA ILE A 842 -1.21 -38.35 -27.08
C ILE A 842 -0.46 -37.83 -25.83
N TYR A 843 -0.33 -38.66 -24.78
CA TYR A 843 0.38 -38.27 -23.57
C TYR A 843 1.86 -37.98 -23.81
N VAL A 844 2.53 -38.84 -24.59
CA VAL A 844 3.94 -38.62 -24.92
C VAL A 844 4.12 -37.37 -25.77
N LEU A 845 3.34 -37.17 -26.82
CA LEU A 845 3.47 -36.03 -27.71
C LEU A 845 3.14 -34.72 -27.01
N SER A 846 2.18 -34.70 -26.10
CA SER A 846 1.83 -33.52 -25.35
C SER A 846 2.86 -33.15 -24.27
N LEU A 847 3.61 -34.10 -23.73
CA LEU A 847 4.62 -33.87 -22.69
C LEU A 847 5.96 -33.36 -23.26
N ILE A 848 6.33 -33.81 -24.49
CA ILE A 848 7.64 -33.47 -25.10
C ILE A 848 7.90 -31.99 -25.17
N PRO A 849 6.98 -31.09 -25.59
CA PRO A 849 7.23 -29.64 -25.62
C PRO A 849 7.66 -29.10 -24.26
N THR A 850 6.95 -29.47 -23.19
CA THR A 850 7.28 -29.06 -21.83
C THR A 850 8.63 -29.57 -21.37
N VAL A 851 8.96 -30.86 -21.65
CA VAL A 851 10.27 -31.43 -21.31
C VAL A 851 11.39 -30.66 -22.00
N LEU A 852 11.25 -30.33 -23.28
CA LEU A 852 12.25 -29.54 -24.03
C LEU A 852 12.41 -28.13 -23.45
N ILE A 853 11.31 -27.48 -23.09
CA ILE A 853 11.33 -26.14 -22.46
C ILE A 853 12.01 -26.21 -21.09
N GLN A 854 11.71 -27.25 -20.26
CA GLN A 854 12.31 -27.43 -18.95
C GLN A 854 13.81 -27.71 -19.01
N ILE A 855 14.26 -28.50 -20.00
CA ILE A 855 15.69 -28.76 -20.28
C ILE A 855 16.38 -27.44 -20.67
N TYR A 856 15.79 -26.69 -21.61
CA TYR A 856 16.32 -25.38 -21.99
C TYR A 856 16.49 -24.45 -20.78
N LYS A 857 15.47 -24.39 -19.90
CA LYS A 857 15.53 -23.60 -18.66
C LYS A 857 16.62 -24.10 -17.70
N ALA A 858 16.79 -25.41 -17.56
CA ALA A 858 17.81 -25.99 -16.71
C ALA A 858 19.24 -25.64 -17.19
N ILE A 859 19.44 -25.53 -18.51
CA ILE A 859 20.74 -25.15 -19.10
C ILE A 859 20.99 -23.65 -18.96
N LYS A 860 19.97 -22.84 -19.24
CA LYS A 860 20.12 -21.38 -19.31
C LYS A 860 20.17 -20.66 -17.96
N TYR A 861 19.45 -21.20 -16.97
CA TYR A 861 19.28 -20.58 -15.64
C TYR A 861 19.83 -21.49 -14.52
N ARG A 862 21.01 -22.06 -14.76
CA ARG A 862 21.76 -22.85 -13.77
C ARG A 862 22.09 -22.05 -12.52
#